data_58d05ac38422c372d37a143043b77a55
#
_entry.id   58d05ac38422c372d37a143043b77a55
#
_cell.length_a   1.000
_cell.length_b   1.000
_cell.length_c   1.000
_cell.angle_alpha   90.00
_cell.angle_beta   90.00
_cell.angle_gamma   90.00
#
_symmetry.space_group_name_H-M   'P 1'
#
loop_
_entity.id
_entity.type
_entity.pdbx_description
1 polymer ?
#
loop_
_entity_poly.entity_id
_entity_poly.type
_entity_poly.pdbx_seq_one_letter_code
_entity_poly.pdbx_strand_id
1 'polypeptide(L)'
;MRKMILIVAALAMTATVFAQRMVTGKVVEQDTQDAVIQATTALLSGEKVVANAVTNANGAFSIKAPRDGSYTLQVTYVGFKTYTKKINIKDGKDYHAGTIAIEPDAIMLKGATVTARASKVTLKADTFVYNANAFRTPEGSVVEELVKRLPGAEVSDDGTIKINGKEVKKILVDGKEFMTGDTKTAMKNLPTNIIDRIKAYDQQSDLARVSGIEDGEEQTVLDFGIKAGMNKGVMMNADLAAGTKHRYAGRIFGGVMKDNTKVFLMTNANNTNDMGFPGGGGGGRFGGGRQGLTATKMVGMNFNYEKTDLLKLDGSVRWNHSDGDALSKRSSESFFGETTSQFSNSLTRNFTRSNGWDARMRLEWTPDSMTNIMFRPSFRYNSNDGDNASNEASFDQNPYDYVTDPLADLKTLVEKGIVKNDRTQESVSYSDSKNLNGMLQINRRLNNSGRNITVQLNAGWSDGDSKSISNSLIKYYQEGIIVGDTINRYSVTPTKNWNYRARITYSEPIFPKTYLQFSYQYEYRYQKSDRGTYDLSDLLSDGTWYGGYRSWDSYLGQFGIRNNNVEPYKDDDLSRFSEYKNYIHTAEVMLRIVRKAYTFNVGVQVIPQKSHFIQDYQGIHSDTTRTVTNFAPTMDFRWKKSATGQLRFTYRANSSQPQMSDLLDITDNSDPLNITKGNPGLKPSFRQNFNLFYNDYFQKHQRAVMTFVNFSTTSNSISNKTTLDPVTGGRITQPENINGNWNGNLGFMFNTAVDSAAFFNVNTFTNLSYAHNVGYVSVDMNSDSQKSVTTSTGISERLAGSYRNDWLEIELNGSVNYQHNRSELQTNNNLDTWQFTYGGMVGITAPWGTSLTTNLNMQSRRGYSDSSMNTNELIWNAQVSQSFLKGNALTVSLQLYDILHQQSTISRTISASMRSDTEYNAITSYGMLHVIYRLNLFGGKGAFGGGPRRGGPGFGGGPRGGGGFGGGPRGGGGGFGGPRRF
;
A
#
# COMPACT_ATOMS: atom_id res chain seq x y z
N MET A 1 24.45 32.01 -66.04
CA MET A 1 23.23 32.73 -65.59
C MET A 1 21.93 32.22 -66.24
N ARG A 2 21.84 31.83 -67.55
CA ARG A 2 20.58 31.28 -68.12
C ARG A 2 20.10 29.97 -67.60
N LYS A 3 20.95 29.06 -67.05
CA LYS A 3 20.53 27.77 -66.44
C LYS A 3 20.09 27.89 -64.98
N MET A 4 20.47 28.95 -64.24
CA MET A 4 19.99 29.15 -62.85
C MET A 4 18.61 29.80 -62.81
N ILE A 5 18.25 30.59 -63.85
CA ILE A 5 16.93 31.22 -63.92
C ILE A 5 15.84 30.19 -64.24
N LEU A 6 16.16 29.14 -65.02
CA LEU A 6 15.24 28.06 -65.32
C LEU A 6 14.99 27.10 -64.09
N ILE A 7 15.97 26.92 -63.21
CA ILE A 7 15.82 26.15 -62.00
C ILE A 7 15.00 26.93 -60.96
N VAL A 8 15.16 28.21 -60.84
CA VAL A 8 14.37 29.09 -59.95
C VAL A 8 12.93 29.24 -60.48
N ALA A 9 12.71 29.28 -61.76
CA ALA A 9 11.40 29.27 -62.38
C ALA A 9 10.67 27.92 -62.28
N ALA A 10 11.39 26.79 -62.32
CA ALA A 10 10.83 25.48 -62.10
C ALA A 10 10.51 25.18 -60.61
N LEU A 11 11.27 25.76 -59.66
CA LEU A 11 10.97 25.69 -58.25
C LEU A 11 9.82 26.63 -57.84
N ALA A 12 9.55 27.71 -58.61
CA ALA A 12 8.42 28.61 -58.33
C ALA A 12 7.06 28.10 -58.89
N MET A 13 7.05 27.06 -59.74
CA MET A 13 5.80 26.48 -60.26
C MET A 13 5.30 25.25 -59.48
N THR A 14 5.97 24.80 -58.38
CA THR A 14 5.56 23.66 -57.58
C THR A 14 4.95 24.04 -56.22
N ALA A 15 4.80 25.30 -55.94
CA ALA A 15 4.08 25.75 -54.75
C ALA A 15 2.59 26.08 -55.08
N THR A 16 1.85 25.12 -55.63
CA THR A 16 0.40 25.10 -55.45
C THR A 16 0.13 24.70 -54.00
N VAL A 17 0.05 25.70 -53.16
CA VAL A 17 -0.52 25.57 -51.82
C VAL A 17 -1.97 25.09 -52.01
N PHE A 18 -2.21 23.80 -51.86
CA PHE A 18 -3.55 23.30 -51.62
C PHE A 18 -4.02 23.97 -50.33
N ALA A 19 -4.86 24.96 -50.39
CA ALA A 19 -5.54 25.54 -49.26
C ALA A 19 -6.29 24.37 -48.57
N GLN A 20 -5.74 23.88 -47.46
CA GLN A 20 -6.37 22.80 -46.67
C GLN A 20 -7.47 23.48 -45.86
N ARG A 21 -8.71 23.19 -46.18
CA ARG A 21 -9.89 23.66 -45.46
C ARG A 21 -10.00 22.89 -44.15
N MET A 22 -9.34 23.35 -43.11
CA MET A 22 -9.35 22.70 -41.82
C MET A 22 -10.38 23.35 -40.90
N VAL A 23 -11.19 22.51 -40.24
CA VAL A 23 -12.07 22.95 -39.14
C VAL A 23 -11.41 22.52 -37.84
N THR A 24 -10.97 23.49 -37.05
CA THR A 24 -10.23 23.24 -35.81
C THR A 24 -10.97 23.84 -34.62
N GLY A 25 -10.80 23.22 -33.44
CA GLY A 25 -11.37 23.67 -32.18
C GLY A 25 -10.89 22.84 -30.98
N LYS A 26 -11.43 23.18 -29.82
CA LYS A 26 -11.16 22.48 -28.57
C LYS A 26 -12.48 22.17 -27.89
N VAL A 27 -12.64 20.93 -27.41
CA VAL A 27 -13.82 20.49 -26.67
C VAL A 27 -13.46 20.40 -25.19
N VAL A 28 -14.28 21.00 -24.33
CA VAL A 28 -14.13 20.99 -22.88
C VAL A 28 -15.47 20.61 -22.24
N GLU A 29 -15.42 20.06 -21.04
CA GLU A 29 -16.60 19.87 -20.21
C GLU A 29 -17.06 21.20 -19.63
N GLN A 30 -18.34 21.48 -19.64
CA GLN A 30 -18.87 22.80 -19.24
C GLN A 30 -18.62 23.11 -17.77
N ASP A 31 -18.74 22.12 -16.89
CA ASP A 31 -18.67 22.31 -15.45
C ASP A 31 -17.21 22.37 -14.92
N THR A 32 -16.32 21.55 -15.48
CA THR A 32 -14.93 21.43 -15.00
C THR A 32 -13.93 22.18 -15.85
N GLN A 33 -14.31 22.60 -17.07
CA GLN A 33 -13.43 23.17 -18.09
C GLN A 33 -12.28 22.22 -18.51
N ASP A 34 -12.36 20.95 -18.10
CA ASP A 34 -11.39 19.92 -18.49
C ASP A 34 -11.54 19.57 -19.97
N ALA A 35 -10.42 19.26 -20.60
CA ALA A 35 -10.41 18.83 -21.98
C ALA A 35 -11.13 17.48 -22.16
N VAL A 36 -12.14 17.43 -23.00
CA VAL A 36 -12.82 16.17 -23.34
C VAL A 36 -12.00 15.45 -24.39
N ILE A 37 -11.38 14.37 -23.99
CA ILE A 37 -10.48 13.56 -24.81
C ILE A 37 -11.32 12.52 -25.56
N GLN A 38 -11.05 12.34 -26.87
CA GLN A 38 -11.72 11.37 -27.74
C GLN A 38 -13.24 11.61 -27.94
N ALA A 39 -13.69 12.84 -27.75
CA ALA A 39 -15.01 13.20 -28.25
C ALA A 39 -15.00 13.09 -29.78
N THR A 40 -16.05 12.49 -30.34
CA THR A 40 -16.24 12.43 -31.79
C THR A 40 -16.71 13.77 -32.29
N THR A 41 -15.98 14.34 -33.24
CA THR A 41 -16.34 15.58 -33.93
C THR A 41 -16.59 15.26 -35.41
N ALA A 42 -17.72 15.67 -35.93
CA ALA A 42 -18.15 15.34 -37.28
C ALA A 42 -18.67 16.59 -38.04
N LEU A 43 -18.38 16.65 -39.30
CA LEU A 43 -19.03 17.57 -40.23
C LEU A 43 -20.15 16.86 -40.97
N LEU A 44 -21.36 17.40 -40.90
CA LEU A 44 -22.52 16.89 -41.61
C LEU A 44 -22.93 17.84 -42.71
N SER A 45 -23.27 17.28 -43.87
CA SER A 45 -23.98 17.98 -44.97
C SER A 45 -25.41 17.42 -45.02
N GLY A 46 -26.38 18.17 -44.50
CA GLY A 46 -27.69 17.63 -44.12
C GLY A 46 -27.53 16.63 -42.97
N GLU A 47 -28.04 15.42 -43.13
CA GLU A 47 -27.95 14.34 -42.16
C GLU A 47 -26.72 13.41 -42.38
N LYS A 48 -26.00 13.59 -43.49
CA LYS A 48 -24.89 12.70 -43.84
C LYS A 48 -23.55 13.21 -43.30
N VAL A 49 -22.81 12.38 -42.54
CA VAL A 49 -21.44 12.67 -42.13
C VAL A 49 -20.50 12.65 -43.34
N VAL A 50 -19.81 13.76 -43.60
CA VAL A 50 -18.91 13.93 -44.73
C VAL A 50 -17.42 13.92 -44.31
N ALA A 51 -17.14 14.23 -43.06
CA ALA A 51 -15.79 14.12 -42.47
C ALA A 51 -15.92 14.05 -40.95
N ASN A 52 -14.98 13.37 -40.28
CA ASN A 52 -14.95 13.28 -38.83
C ASN A 52 -13.52 13.26 -38.30
N ALA A 53 -13.36 13.56 -37.03
CA ALA A 53 -12.14 13.41 -36.25
C ALA A 53 -12.52 13.16 -34.77
N VAL A 54 -11.51 12.80 -33.99
CA VAL A 54 -11.67 12.68 -32.54
C VAL A 54 -10.77 13.71 -31.85
N THR A 55 -11.17 14.18 -30.69
CA THR A 55 -10.38 15.11 -29.90
C THR A 55 -9.14 14.42 -29.33
N ASN A 56 -8.01 15.11 -29.35
CA ASN A 56 -6.75 14.64 -28.79
C ASN A 56 -6.68 14.84 -27.26
N ALA A 57 -5.53 14.54 -26.65
CA ALA A 57 -5.30 14.66 -25.20
C ALA A 57 -5.53 16.08 -24.62
N ASN A 58 -5.52 17.11 -25.45
CA ASN A 58 -5.80 18.49 -25.05
C ASN A 58 -7.24 18.91 -25.36
N GLY A 59 -8.08 17.97 -25.82
CA GLY A 59 -9.43 18.25 -26.30
C GLY A 59 -9.49 18.89 -27.68
N ALA A 60 -8.35 19.08 -28.36
CA ALA A 60 -8.29 19.71 -29.66
C ALA A 60 -8.64 18.75 -30.79
N PHE A 61 -9.37 19.23 -31.79
CA PHE A 61 -9.69 18.48 -33.00
C PHE A 61 -9.34 19.25 -34.26
N SER A 62 -9.17 18.52 -35.34
CA SER A 62 -8.90 19.07 -36.67
C SER A 62 -9.56 18.15 -37.71
N ILE A 63 -10.54 18.71 -38.45
CA ILE A 63 -11.31 17.99 -39.48
C ILE A 63 -11.05 18.64 -40.82
N LYS A 64 -10.69 17.84 -41.82
CA LYS A 64 -10.53 18.32 -43.20
C LYS A 64 -11.88 18.33 -43.89
N ALA A 65 -12.40 19.54 -44.23
CA ALA A 65 -13.64 19.63 -44.98
C ALA A 65 -13.43 19.29 -46.46
N PRO A 66 -14.33 18.53 -47.08
CA PRO A 66 -14.14 18.10 -48.48
C PRO A 66 -14.25 19.23 -49.50
N ARG A 67 -15.08 20.25 -49.28
CA ARG A 67 -15.25 21.43 -50.16
C ARG A 67 -15.81 22.61 -49.38
N ASP A 68 -15.85 23.77 -50.01
CA ASP A 68 -16.51 24.93 -49.44
C ASP A 68 -18.05 24.68 -49.40
N GLY A 69 -18.70 25.21 -48.38
CA GLY A 69 -20.13 24.99 -48.16
C GLY A 69 -20.53 25.13 -46.71
N SER A 70 -21.86 24.98 -46.52
CA SER A 70 -22.44 25.00 -45.19
C SER A 70 -22.47 23.57 -44.59
N TYR A 71 -21.98 23.45 -43.39
CA TYR A 71 -21.94 22.18 -42.66
C TYR A 71 -22.52 22.35 -41.28
N THR A 72 -22.97 21.26 -40.70
CA THR A 72 -23.22 21.21 -39.25
C THR A 72 -22.04 20.52 -38.58
N LEU A 73 -21.32 21.24 -37.71
CA LEU A 73 -20.33 20.69 -36.82
C LEU A 73 -21.08 20.05 -35.66
N GLN A 74 -20.92 18.75 -35.49
CA GLN A 74 -21.46 17.96 -34.39
C GLN A 74 -20.37 17.43 -33.51
N VAL A 75 -20.57 17.55 -32.19
CA VAL A 75 -19.66 16.96 -31.18
C VAL A 75 -20.49 16.01 -30.33
N THR A 76 -20.04 14.76 -30.23
CA THR A 76 -20.67 13.72 -29.41
C THR A 76 -19.65 13.08 -28.49
N TYR A 77 -20.05 12.88 -27.25
CA TYR A 77 -19.29 12.13 -26.27
C TYR A 77 -20.22 11.38 -25.33
N VAL A 78 -19.82 10.18 -24.90
CA VAL A 78 -20.67 9.34 -24.03
C VAL A 78 -20.90 10.03 -22.70
N GLY A 79 -22.16 10.17 -22.31
CA GLY A 79 -22.56 10.86 -21.08
C GLY A 79 -22.73 12.38 -21.22
N PHE A 80 -22.64 12.93 -22.44
CA PHE A 80 -22.83 14.36 -22.71
C PHE A 80 -23.90 14.59 -23.75
N LYS A 81 -24.57 15.73 -23.67
CA LYS A 81 -25.53 16.20 -24.70
C LYS A 81 -24.77 16.44 -26.00
N THR A 82 -25.37 16.01 -27.10
CA THR A 82 -24.81 16.28 -28.44
C THR A 82 -24.77 17.79 -28.71
N TYR A 83 -23.62 18.32 -28.96
CA TYR A 83 -23.45 19.71 -29.39
C TYR A 83 -23.51 19.81 -30.89
N THR A 84 -24.29 20.78 -31.43
CA THR A 84 -24.39 21.03 -32.86
C THR A 84 -24.28 22.53 -33.16
N LYS A 85 -23.52 22.87 -34.22
CA LYS A 85 -23.34 24.23 -34.68
C LYS A 85 -23.25 24.30 -36.21
N LYS A 86 -24.09 25.14 -36.83
CA LYS A 86 -23.96 25.38 -38.27
C LYS A 86 -22.71 26.24 -38.51
N ILE A 87 -21.88 25.84 -39.44
CA ILE A 87 -20.66 26.51 -39.85
C ILE A 87 -20.65 26.70 -41.37
N ASN A 88 -20.02 27.73 -41.88
CA ASN A 88 -19.92 28.00 -43.31
C ASN A 88 -18.43 28.18 -43.66
N ILE A 89 -17.92 27.35 -44.55
CA ILE A 89 -16.53 27.38 -45.03
C ILE A 89 -16.58 28.00 -46.40
N LYS A 90 -15.83 29.09 -46.58
CA LYS A 90 -15.76 29.86 -47.83
C LYS A 90 -14.30 30.18 -48.20
N ASP A 91 -14.03 30.39 -49.46
CA ASP A 91 -12.80 30.86 -50.02
C ASP A 91 -11.58 29.93 -49.72
N GLY A 92 -11.83 28.62 -49.46
CA GLY A 92 -10.79 27.68 -49.15
C GLY A 92 -10.07 27.93 -47.81
N LYS A 93 -10.62 28.79 -46.94
CA LYS A 93 -10.02 29.17 -45.66
C LYS A 93 -10.34 28.20 -44.55
N ASP A 94 -9.45 28.13 -43.55
CA ASP A 94 -9.65 27.38 -42.33
C ASP A 94 -10.75 28.00 -41.46
N TYR A 95 -11.53 27.18 -40.79
CA TYR A 95 -12.55 27.59 -39.83
C TYR A 95 -12.15 27.23 -38.41
N HIS A 96 -12.06 28.22 -37.53
CA HIS A 96 -11.75 28.04 -36.12
C HIS A 96 -13.04 28.05 -35.29
N ALA A 97 -13.43 26.85 -34.77
CA ALA A 97 -14.65 26.70 -33.96
C ALA A 97 -14.54 27.29 -32.54
N GLY A 98 -13.32 27.57 -32.10
CA GLY A 98 -13.02 28.02 -30.74
C GLY A 98 -13.13 26.85 -29.70
N THR A 99 -13.38 27.23 -28.44
CA THR A 99 -13.65 26.27 -27.37
C THR A 99 -15.13 25.93 -27.35
N ILE A 100 -15.43 24.65 -27.43
CA ILE A 100 -16.79 24.06 -27.38
C ILE A 100 -16.96 23.41 -26.03
N ALA A 101 -17.84 23.97 -25.21
CA ALA A 101 -18.22 23.37 -23.92
C ALA A 101 -19.41 22.45 -24.11
N ILE A 102 -19.27 21.18 -23.68
CA ILE A 102 -20.36 20.21 -23.75
C ILE A 102 -20.92 19.95 -22.36
N GLU A 103 -22.25 19.85 -22.25
CA GLU A 103 -22.97 19.61 -21.01
C GLU A 103 -23.12 18.12 -20.73
N PRO A 104 -22.95 17.64 -19.47
CA PRO A 104 -23.31 16.29 -19.09
C PRO A 104 -24.80 16.00 -19.37
N ASP A 105 -25.08 14.81 -19.91
CA ASP A 105 -26.46 14.36 -20.15
C ASP A 105 -26.89 13.38 -19.05
N ALA A 106 -27.85 13.78 -18.24
CA ALA A 106 -28.37 12.97 -17.12
C ALA A 106 -29.34 11.87 -17.57
N ILE A 107 -29.64 11.74 -18.87
CA ILE A 107 -30.55 10.71 -19.40
C ILE A 107 -29.71 9.53 -19.88
N MET A 108 -29.86 8.37 -19.23
CA MET A 108 -29.23 7.11 -19.59
C MET A 108 -29.46 6.73 -21.05
N LEU A 109 -28.37 6.62 -21.79
CA LEU A 109 -28.31 6.28 -23.20
C LEU A 109 -28.82 4.86 -23.49
N LYS A 110 -29.78 4.77 -24.36
CA LYS A 110 -30.02 3.60 -25.20
C LYS A 110 -28.92 3.56 -26.27
N GLY A 111 -28.19 2.43 -26.28
CA GLY A 111 -27.05 2.11 -27.12
C GLY A 111 -26.88 2.87 -28.44
N ALA A 112 -25.82 3.66 -28.49
CA ALA A 112 -25.20 4.05 -29.73
C ALA A 112 -23.84 3.35 -29.81
N THR A 113 -23.65 2.43 -30.73
CA THR A 113 -22.38 1.75 -31.01
C THR A 113 -21.46 2.75 -31.71
N VAL A 114 -20.62 3.42 -30.98
CA VAL A 114 -19.57 4.27 -31.55
C VAL A 114 -18.37 3.38 -31.84
N THR A 115 -18.03 3.17 -33.09
CA THR A 115 -16.90 2.37 -33.55
C THR A 115 -15.54 3.05 -33.49
N ALA A 116 -15.37 4.11 -32.72
CA ALA A 116 -14.07 4.71 -32.42
C ALA A 116 -13.61 4.19 -31.04
N ARG A 117 -12.67 3.23 -31.03
CA ARG A 117 -12.14 2.67 -29.78
C ARG A 117 -11.21 3.68 -29.09
N ALA A 118 -11.56 4.01 -27.86
CA ALA A 118 -10.74 4.84 -27.00
C ALA A 118 -9.41 4.12 -26.68
N SER A 119 -8.29 4.86 -26.75
CA SER A 119 -6.99 4.33 -26.31
C SER A 119 -7.06 3.91 -24.84
N LYS A 120 -6.53 2.72 -24.51
CA LYS A 120 -6.51 2.22 -23.12
C LYS A 120 -5.74 3.14 -22.19
N VAL A 121 -4.66 3.73 -22.68
CA VAL A 121 -3.78 4.62 -21.94
C VAL A 121 -3.45 5.82 -22.80
N THR A 122 -3.61 7.02 -22.27
CA THR A 122 -3.14 8.27 -22.87
C THR A 122 -2.23 8.96 -21.87
N LEU A 123 -1.21 9.65 -22.37
CA LEU A 123 -0.35 10.45 -21.53
C LEU A 123 -0.62 11.93 -21.81
N LYS A 124 -0.94 12.68 -20.75
CA LYS A 124 -1.15 14.13 -20.79
C LYS A 124 -0.11 14.79 -19.91
N ALA A 125 0.86 15.45 -20.54
CA ALA A 125 2.02 15.98 -19.84
C ALA A 125 2.78 14.88 -19.05
N ASP A 126 2.68 14.87 -17.72
CA ASP A 126 3.28 13.89 -16.81
C ASP A 126 2.24 12.93 -16.18
N THR A 127 0.99 12.99 -16.64
CA THR A 127 -0.14 12.22 -16.11
C THR A 127 -0.52 11.06 -17.05
N PHE A 128 -0.44 9.84 -16.56
CA PHE A 128 -1.01 8.68 -17.23
C PHE A 128 -2.53 8.66 -17.02
N VAL A 129 -3.29 8.69 -18.09
CA VAL A 129 -4.74 8.59 -18.05
C VAL A 129 -5.17 7.25 -18.61
N TYR A 130 -5.67 6.38 -17.75
CA TYR A 130 -6.21 5.08 -18.12
C TYR A 130 -7.72 5.20 -18.29
N ASN A 131 -8.26 4.68 -19.38
CA ASN A 131 -9.69 4.56 -19.57
C ASN A 131 -10.20 3.33 -18.81
N ALA A 132 -10.91 3.53 -17.70
CA ALA A 132 -11.39 2.44 -16.86
C ALA A 132 -12.28 1.44 -17.61
N ASN A 133 -13.08 1.91 -18.57
CA ASN A 133 -13.98 1.06 -19.35
C ASN A 133 -13.23 0.15 -20.33
N ALA A 134 -11.95 0.42 -20.62
CA ALA A 134 -11.11 -0.43 -21.46
C ALA A 134 -10.50 -1.62 -20.71
N PHE A 135 -10.64 -1.66 -19.38
CA PHE A 135 -10.14 -2.73 -18.52
C PHE A 135 -11.31 -3.44 -17.87
N ARG A 136 -11.57 -4.65 -18.30
CA ARG A 136 -12.68 -5.44 -17.78
C ARG A 136 -12.36 -5.95 -16.39
N THR A 137 -13.26 -5.78 -15.45
CA THR A 137 -13.21 -6.35 -14.12
C THR A 137 -14.43 -7.22 -13.87
N PRO A 138 -14.30 -8.27 -13.04
CA PRO A 138 -15.46 -9.04 -12.62
C PRO A 138 -16.53 -8.17 -11.99
N GLU A 139 -17.78 -8.55 -12.13
CA GLU A 139 -18.90 -7.81 -11.56
C GLU A 139 -18.79 -7.70 -10.03
N GLY A 140 -19.10 -6.52 -9.49
CA GLY A 140 -18.93 -6.21 -8.06
C GLY A 140 -17.49 -5.99 -7.61
N SER A 141 -16.51 -5.90 -8.54
CA SER A 141 -15.11 -5.63 -8.21
C SER A 141 -14.92 -4.24 -7.62
N VAL A 142 -13.88 -4.14 -6.78
CA VAL A 142 -13.34 -2.88 -6.29
C VAL A 142 -12.20 -2.40 -7.18
N VAL A 143 -11.82 -1.13 -7.04
CA VAL A 143 -10.79 -0.52 -7.89
C VAL A 143 -9.42 -1.18 -7.78
N GLU A 144 -9.13 -1.95 -6.74
CA GLU A 144 -7.93 -2.76 -6.64
C GLU A 144 -7.81 -3.73 -7.82
N GLU A 145 -8.91 -4.41 -8.18
CA GLU A 145 -8.93 -5.33 -9.32
C GLU A 145 -8.75 -4.61 -10.67
N LEU A 146 -9.21 -3.39 -10.74
CA LEU A 146 -9.01 -2.55 -11.93
C LEU A 146 -7.54 -2.11 -12.01
N VAL A 147 -6.95 -1.68 -10.89
CA VAL A 147 -5.55 -1.23 -10.85
C VAL A 147 -4.57 -2.37 -11.16
N LYS A 148 -4.81 -3.58 -10.67
CA LYS A 148 -4.00 -4.77 -11.02
C LYS A 148 -3.91 -5.03 -12.53
N ARG A 149 -4.86 -4.51 -13.30
CA ARG A 149 -4.93 -4.66 -14.77
C ARG A 149 -4.34 -3.49 -15.54
N LEU A 150 -3.95 -2.42 -14.85
CA LEU A 150 -3.36 -1.26 -15.49
C LEU A 150 -1.90 -1.56 -15.89
N PRO A 151 -1.49 -1.16 -17.09
CA PRO A 151 -0.09 -1.20 -17.45
C PRO A 151 0.75 -0.38 -16.47
N GLY A 152 1.81 -0.99 -15.95
CA GLY A 152 2.69 -0.31 -15.01
C GLY A 152 2.25 -0.36 -13.55
N ALA A 153 1.15 -0.99 -13.24
CA ALA A 153 0.68 -1.15 -11.87
C ALA A 153 1.12 -2.48 -11.27
N GLU A 154 1.56 -2.43 -10.03
CA GLU A 154 1.80 -3.57 -9.16
C GLU A 154 0.99 -3.37 -7.87
N VAL A 155 0.33 -4.41 -7.43
CA VAL A 155 -0.33 -4.45 -6.12
C VAL A 155 0.26 -5.62 -5.37
N SER A 156 1.04 -5.33 -4.34
CA SER A 156 1.68 -6.34 -3.50
C SER A 156 0.66 -7.02 -2.58
N ASP A 157 0.99 -8.18 -2.05
CA ASP A 157 0.11 -8.96 -1.16
C ASP A 157 -0.28 -8.19 0.11
N ASP A 158 0.58 -7.31 0.59
CA ASP A 158 0.29 -6.42 1.71
C ASP A 158 -0.65 -5.25 1.34
N GLY A 159 -1.07 -5.15 0.06
CA GLY A 159 -1.94 -4.10 -0.47
C GLY A 159 -1.18 -2.80 -0.80
N THR A 160 0.14 -2.81 -0.81
CA THR A 160 0.94 -1.67 -1.29
C THR A 160 0.83 -1.58 -2.81
N ILE A 161 0.53 -0.38 -3.30
CA ILE A 161 0.34 -0.11 -4.72
C ILE A 161 1.58 0.60 -5.24
N LYS A 162 2.13 0.10 -6.31
CA LYS A 162 3.12 0.82 -7.11
C LYS A 162 2.53 1.08 -8.49
N ILE A 163 2.77 2.25 -9.01
CA ILE A 163 2.47 2.59 -10.40
C ILE A 163 3.75 3.12 -11.05
N ASN A 164 4.13 2.50 -12.13
CA ASN A 164 5.39 2.85 -12.80
C ASN A 164 6.60 2.80 -11.84
N GLY A 165 6.68 1.76 -10.98
CA GLY A 165 7.75 1.56 -9.99
C GLY A 165 7.72 2.49 -8.77
N LYS A 166 6.78 3.44 -8.72
CA LYS A 166 6.62 4.39 -7.60
C LYS A 166 5.46 3.98 -6.72
N GLU A 167 5.68 4.00 -5.41
CA GLU A 167 4.61 3.73 -4.45
C GLU A 167 3.55 4.84 -4.46
N VAL A 168 2.29 4.45 -4.58
CA VAL A 168 1.15 5.35 -4.50
C VAL A 168 0.92 5.76 -3.05
N LYS A 169 1.03 7.04 -2.78
CA LYS A 169 0.90 7.60 -1.43
C LYS A 169 -0.49 8.14 -1.13
N LYS A 170 -1.30 8.46 -2.16
CA LYS A 170 -2.66 8.98 -2.01
C LYS A 170 -3.59 8.44 -3.07
N ILE A 171 -4.84 8.25 -2.69
CA ILE A 171 -5.96 7.98 -3.58
C ILE A 171 -6.85 9.20 -3.61
N LEU A 172 -7.19 9.64 -4.81
CA LEU A 172 -8.11 10.76 -5.04
C LEU A 172 -9.37 10.25 -5.75
N VAL A 173 -10.47 10.94 -5.55
CA VAL A 173 -11.72 10.76 -6.29
C VAL A 173 -12.16 12.12 -6.83
N ASP A 174 -12.09 12.30 -8.16
CA ASP A 174 -12.25 13.59 -8.84
C ASP A 174 -11.36 14.67 -8.23
N GLY A 175 -10.08 14.37 -8.04
CA GLY A 175 -9.09 15.30 -7.49
C GLY A 175 -9.16 15.53 -5.98
N LYS A 176 -10.11 14.93 -5.25
CA LYS A 176 -10.27 15.07 -3.80
C LYS A 176 -9.75 13.84 -3.07
N GLU A 177 -8.99 14.05 -2.00
CA GLU A 177 -8.39 12.95 -1.24
C GLU A 177 -9.47 12.04 -0.65
N PHE A 178 -9.34 10.76 -0.94
CA PHE A 178 -10.27 9.72 -0.48
C PHE A 178 -9.58 8.83 0.54
N MET A 179 -10.19 8.62 1.70
CA MET A 179 -9.61 7.89 2.85
C MET A 179 -8.24 8.43 3.26
N THR A 180 -8.17 9.70 3.56
CA THR A 180 -6.98 10.50 3.88
C THR A 180 -5.76 9.71 4.36
N GLY A 181 -4.78 9.51 3.47
CA GLY A 181 -3.55 8.77 3.76
C GLY A 181 -3.70 7.25 3.93
N ASP A 182 -4.87 6.68 3.59
CA ASP A 182 -5.13 5.24 3.65
C ASP A 182 -5.46 4.68 2.26
N THR A 183 -4.43 4.51 1.46
CA THR A 183 -4.56 4.04 0.08
C THR A 183 -5.14 2.63 -0.01
N LYS A 184 -4.80 1.76 0.94
CA LYS A 184 -5.23 0.35 0.95
C LYS A 184 -6.73 0.23 1.20
N THR A 185 -7.26 0.95 2.19
CA THR A 185 -8.70 0.99 2.44
C THR A 185 -9.46 1.59 1.25
N ALA A 186 -8.95 2.67 0.66
CA ALA A 186 -9.55 3.29 -0.50
C ALA A 186 -9.70 2.30 -1.67
N MET A 187 -8.65 1.55 -1.97
CA MET A 187 -8.61 0.59 -3.06
C MET A 187 -9.57 -0.59 -2.87
N LYS A 188 -9.71 -1.06 -1.66
CA LYS A 188 -10.52 -2.23 -1.33
C LYS A 188 -12.01 -1.94 -1.18
N ASN A 189 -12.40 -0.69 -1.16
CA ASN A 189 -13.79 -0.31 -0.89
C ASN A 189 -14.45 0.50 -2.01
N LEU A 190 -13.70 1.17 -2.88
CA LEU A 190 -14.24 1.92 -3.99
C LEU A 190 -14.67 0.96 -5.13
N PRO A 191 -15.95 0.95 -5.56
CA PRO A 191 -16.40 0.03 -6.60
C PRO A 191 -15.97 0.50 -8.01
N THR A 192 -15.64 -0.45 -8.89
CA THR A 192 -15.16 -0.16 -10.25
C THR A 192 -16.23 0.41 -11.16
N ASN A 193 -17.48 0.06 -10.94
CA ASN A 193 -18.61 0.39 -11.84
C ASN A 193 -18.90 1.90 -11.95
N ILE A 194 -18.45 2.71 -10.98
CA ILE A 194 -18.63 4.17 -11.01
C ILE A 194 -17.47 4.91 -11.67
N ILE A 195 -16.36 4.22 -11.94
CA ILE A 195 -15.11 4.83 -12.43
C ILE A 195 -15.15 4.91 -13.96
N ASP A 196 -14.84 6.09 -14.48
CA ASP A 196 -14.65 6.35 -15.91
C ASP A 196 -13.19 6.30 -16.32
N ARG A 197 -12.35 6.96 -15.55
CA ARG A 197 -10.91 7.08 -15.83
C ARG A 197 -10.08 7.03 -14.56
N ILE A 198 -8.81 6.67 -14.71
CA ILE A 198 -7.83 6.72 -13.64
C ILE A 198 -6.67 7.57 -14.10
N LYS A 199 -6.31 8.60 -13.33
CA LYS A 199 -5.11 9.39 -13.58
C LYS A 199 -4.03 8.97 -12.61
N ALA A 200 -2.84 8.66 -13.11
CA ALA A 200 -1.66 8.40 -12.29
C ALA A 200 -0.62 9.48 -12.57
N TYR A 201 -0.22 10.21 -11.55
CA TYR A 201 0.72 11.31 -11.65
C TYR A 201 1.42 11.59 -10.34
N ASP A 202 2.53 12.34 -10.41
CA ASP A 202 3.21 12.85 -9.23
C ASP A 202 2.57 14.19 -8.83
N GLN A 203 1.83 14.19 -7.72
CA GLN A 203 1.26 15.39 -7.14
C GLN A 203 2.37 16.15 -6.41
N GLN A 204 2.50 17.42 -6.66
CA GLN A 204 3.41 18.30 -5.94
C GLN A 204 3.13 18.24 -4.44
N SER A 205 4.17 18.38 -3.63
CA SER A 205 4.02 18.58 -2.20
C SER A 205 3.14 19.79 -1.90
N ASP A 206 2.52 19.84 -0.76
CA ASP A 206 1.72 21.00 -0.36
C ASP A 206 2.58 22.28 -0.32
N LEU A 207 3.85 22.15 0.04
CA LEU A 207 4.80 23.25 0.02
C LEU A 207 5.10 23.71 -1.41
N ALA A 208 5.43 22.79 -2.31
CA ALA A 208 5.71 23.11 -3.72
C ALA A 208 4.49 23.72 -4.42
N ARG A 209 3.30 23.19 -4.17
CA ARG A 209 2.04 23.70 -4.74
C ARG A 209 1.77 25.16 -4.32
N VAL A 210 2.00 25.49 -3.05
CA VAL A 210 1.72 26.84 -2.53
C VAL A 210 2.86 27.82 -2.81
N SER A 211 4.12 27.38 -2.72
CA SER A 211 5.27 28.21 -3.00
C SER A 211 5.51 28.43 -4.50
N GLY A 212 5.02 27.52 -5.33
CA GLY A 212 5.32 27.46 -6.76
C GLY A 212 6.73 26.96 -7.08
N ILE A 213 7.44 26.39 -6.10
CA ILE A 213 8.80 25.88 -6.24
C ILE A 213 8.76 24.36 -6.08
N GLU A 214 9.13 23.61 -7.11
CA GLU A 214 9.26 22.15 -7.04
C GLU A 214 10.33 21.80 -6.00
N ASP A 215 9.95 21.00 -4.98
CA ASP A 215 10.81 20.64 -3.85
C ASP A 215 11.38 19.22 -3.93
N GLY A 216 10.95 18.45 -4.93
CA GLY A 216 11.36 17.07 -5.09
C GLY A 216 10.64 16.08 -4.14
N GLU A 217 9.68 16.59 -3.34
CA GLU A 217 8.88 15.80 -2.40
C GLU A 217 7.50 15.45 -2.98
N GLU A 218 7.42 15.29 -4.31
CA GLU A 218 6.18 14.91 -4.97
C GLU A 218 5.76 13.51 -4.53
N GLN A 219 4.46 13.30 -4.44
CA GLN A 219 3.85 12.04 -4.08
C GLN A 219 3.09 11.47 -5.27
N THR A 220 3.36 10.22 -5.60
CA THR A 220 2.59 9.52 -6.64
C THR A 220 1.17 9.27 -6.15
N VAL A 221 0.18 9.67 -6.97
CA VAL A 221 -1.24 9.55 -6.66
C VAL A 221 -1.99 8.83 -7.76
N LEU A 222 -3.07 8.12 -7.36
CA LEU A 222 -4.09 7.63 -8.28
C LEU A 222 -5.38 8.43 -8.06
N ASP A 223 -5.84 9.11 -9.10
CA ASP A 223 -7.07 9.89 -9.09
C ASP A 223 -8.14 9.19 -9.94
N PHE A 224 -9.17 8.71 -9.28
CA PHE A 224 -10.31 8.01 -9.89
C PHE A 224 -11.37 9.00 -10.30
N GLY A 225 -11.48 9.28 -11.60
CA GLY A 225 -12.56 10.08 -12.16
C GLY A 225 -13.88 9.30 -12.19
N ILE A 226 -14.91 9.85 -11.60
CA ILE A 226 -16.24 9.27 -11.59
C ILE A 226 -16.92 9.52 -12.96
N LYS A 227 -17.74 8.56 -13.41
CA LYS A 227 -18.53 8.68 -14.65
C LYS A 227 -19.35 9.95 -14.67
N ALA A 228 -19.38 10.60 -15.82
CA ALA A 228 -20.17 11.84 -16.03
C ALA A 228 -21.65 11.62 -15.62
N GLY A 229 -22.18 12.61 -14.92
CA GLY A 229 -23.54 12.56 -14.36
C GLY A 229 -23.66 11.79 -13.04
N MET A 230 -22.59 11.15 -12.55
CA MET A 230 -22.56 10.47 -11.25
C MET A 230 -21.88 11.31 -10.15
N ASN A 231 -21.59 12.59 -10.42
CA ASN A 231 -20.98 13.51 -9.45
C ASN A 231 -21.99 14.24 -8.55
N LYS A 232 -23.30 14.13 -8.82
CA LYS A 232 -24.40 14.69 -8.01
C LYS A 232 -25.49 13.65 -7.82
N GLY A 233 -25.66 13.16 -6.60
CA GLY A 233 -26.67 12.14 -6.30
C GLY A 233 -26.32 11.25 -5.14
N VAL A 234 -27.02 10.12 -5.09
CA VAL A 234 -26.81 9.07 -4.09
C VAL A 234 -26.44 7.78 -4.81
N MET A 235 -25.44 7.10 -4.31
CA MET A 235 -25.09 5.77 -4.77
C MET A 235 -24.94 4.80 -3.61
N MET A 236 -25.24 3.53 -3.86
CA MET A 236 -24.99 2.43 -2.95
C MET A 236 -24.62 1.19 -3.76
N ASN A 237 -23.62 0.48 -3.31
CA ASN A 237 -23.24 -0.84 -3.78
C ASN A 237 -23.17 -1.76 -2.57
N ALA A 238 -24.04 -2.76 -2.51
CA ALA A 238 -24.08 -3.77 -1.47
C ALA A 238 -23.75 -5.13 -2.09
N ASP A 239 -22.74 -5.82 -1.56
CA ASP A 239 -22.33 -7.17 -1.92
C ASP A 239 -22.40 -8.03 -0.67
N LEU A 240 -23.34 -8.97 -0.64
CA LEU A 240 -23.53 -9.90 0.45
C LEU A 240 -23.29 -11.31 -0.07
N ALA A 241 -22.50 -12.09 0.66
CA ALA A 241 -22.17 -13.44 0.26
C ALA A 241 -22.12 -14.40 1.44
N ALA A 242 -22.58 -15.63 1.17
CA ALA A 242 -22.45 -16.76 2.04
C ALA A 242 -21.88 -17.95 1.27
N GLY A 243 -21.13 -18.78 1.94
CA GLY A 243 -20.41 -19.87 1.28
C GLY A 243 -20.26 -21.11 2.12
N THR A 244 -19.63 -22.11 1.53
CA THR A 244 -19.25 -23.35 2.17
C THR A 244 -18.21 -23.10 3.27
N LYS A 245 -18.01 -24.06 4.18
CA LYS A 245 -17.03 -23.96 5.29
C LYS A 245 -17.26 -22.69 6.15
N HIS A 246 -18.51 -22.28 6.34
CA HIS A 246 -18.89 -21.10 7.12
C HIS A 246 -18.24 -19.80 6.61
N ARG A 247 -17.91 -19.71 5.30
CA ARG A 247 -17.38 -18.47 4.72
C ARG A 247 -18.50 -17.48 4.50
N TYR A 248 -18.21 -16.22 4.82
CA TYR A 248 -19.10 -15.10 4.58
C TYR A 248 -18.33 -13.86 4.11
N ALA A 249 -18.97 -13.02 3.33
CA ALA A 249 -18.48 -11.70 3.00
C ALA A 249 -19.66 -10.74 2.87
N GLY A 250 -19.52 -9.55 3.45
CA GLY A 250 -20.49 -8.47 3.33
C GLY A 250 -19.76 -7.16 3.13
N ARG A 251 -20.08 -6.45 2.05
CA ARG A 251 -19.51 -5.14 1.76
C ARG A 251 -20.62 -4.19 1.35
N ILE A 252 -20.65 -3.02 1.98
CA ILE A 252 -21.54 -1.93 1.58
C ILE A 252 -20.68 -0.69 1.38
N PHE A 253 -20.81 -0.08 0.23
CA PHE A 253 -20.26 1.22 -0.10
C PHE A 253 -21.41 2.13 -0.51
N GLY A 254 -21.60 3.23 0.18
CA GLY A 254 -22.64 4.21 -0.13
C GLY A 254 -22.10 5.61 -0.07
N GLY A 255 -22.67 6.51 -0.87
CA GLY A 255 -22.21 7.89 -0.86
C GLY A 255 -23.26 8.87 -1.34
N VAL A 256 -23.18 10.06 -0.78
CA VAL A 256 -23.94 11.24 -1.20
C VAL A 256 -22.94 12.24 -1.75
N MET A 257 -23.17 12.68 -2.96
CA MET A 257 -22.38 13.70 -3.62
C MET A 257 -23.27 14.87 -3.99
N LYS A 258 -22.87 16.07 -3.60
CA LYS A 258 -23.60 17.30 -3.89
C LYS A 258 -22.62 18.44 -3.99
N ASP A 259 -22.43 18.99 -5.19
CA ASP A 259 -21.59 20.15 -5.49
C ASP A 259 -20.25 20.12 -4.71
N ASN A 260 -20.18 20.86 -3.62
CA ASN A 260 -18.96 21.04 -2.81
C ASN A 260 -18.78 19.96 -1.72
N THR A 261 -19.75 19.05 -1.55
CA THR A 261 -19.74 18.07 -0.45
C THR A 261 -19.82 16.66 -0.99
N LYS A 262 -18.95 15.80 -0.53
CA LYS A 262 -18.97 14.36 -0.75
C LYS A 262 -18.90 13.64 0.60
N VAL A 263 -19.80 12.72 0.85
CA VAL A 263 -19.79 11.86 2.04
C VAL A 263 -19.93 10.42 1.59
N PHE A 264 -19.02 9.57 2.04
CA PHE A 264 -19.04 8.14 1.73
C PHE A 264 -19.04 7.34 3.04
N LEU A 265 -19.86 6.31 3.07
CA LEU A 265 -19.88 5.28 4.12
C LEU A 265 -19.46 3.95 3.50
N MET A 266 -18.62 3.22 4.21
CA MET A 266 -18.17 1.91 3.79
C MET A 266 -18.17 0.93 4.94
N THR A 267 -18.59 -0.29 4.66
CA THR A 267 -18.50 -1.39 5.61
C THR A 267 -17.92 -2.62 4.92
N ASN A 268 -17.20 -3.42 5.66
CA ASN A 268 -16.71 -4.70 5.20
C ASN A 268 -16.71 -5.67 6.38
N ALA A 269 -17.25 -6.86 6.19
CA ALA A 269 -17.18 -7.95 7.16
C ALA A 269 -16.98 -9.25 6.39
N ASN A 270 -15.91 -9.98 6.67
CA ASN A 270 -15.62 -11.24 5.98
C ASN A 270 -14.68 -12.12 6.80
N ASN A 271 -14.65 -13.41 6.47
CA ASN A 271 -13.66 -14.38 6.95
C ASN A 271 -12.93 -15.08 5.79
N THR A 272 -12.70 -14.36 4.71
CA THR A 272 -12.05 -14.82 3.48
C THR A 272 -10.64 -14.24 3.30
N ASN A 273 -9.99 -13.83 4.40
CA ASN A 273 -8.71 -13.14 4.41
C ASN A 273 -8.70 -11.79 3.65
N ASP A 274 -9.86 -11.21 3.33
CA ASP A 274 -9.94 -9.87 2.77
C ASP A 274 -10.03 -8.83 3.89
N MET A 275 -8.93 -8.18 4.21
CA MET A 275 -8.90 -7.21 5.33
C MET A 275 -9.75 -5.98 5.08
N GLY A 276 -10.00 -5.60 3.84
CA GLY A 276 -10.74 -4.37 3.52
C GLY A 276 -10.09 -3.08 4.04
N PHE A 277 -8.92 -3.15 4.73
CA PHE A 277 -8.19 -2.05 5.34
C PHE A 277 -6.67 -2.32 5.39
N PRO A 278 -5.80 -1.33 5.70
CA PRO A 278 -4.34 -1.49 5.76
C PRO A 278 -3.89 -2.49 6.82
N GLY A 279 -2.86 -3.23 6.50
CA GLY A 279 -2.23 -4.19 7.41
C GLY A 279 -2.51 -5.64 7.08
N GLY A 280 -3.23 -5.89 6.01
CA GLY A 280 -3.45 -7.23 5.55
C GLY A 280 -3.19 -7.37 4.05
N GLY A 281 -2.39 -8.35 3.66
CA GLY A 281 -2.07 -8.69 2.28
C GLY A 281 -3.28 -8.88 1.40
N GLY A 282 -3.17 -8.46 0.16
CA GLY A 282 -4.26 -8.48 -0.80
C GLY A 282 -4.66 -9.87 -1.21
N GLY A 283 -5.87 -10.23 -0.92
CA GLY A 283 -6.55 -11.25 -1.70
C GLY A 283 -7.30 -10.57 -2.82
N GLY A 284 -6.89 -10.77 -4.07
CA GLY A 284 -7.77 -10.56 -5.20
C GLY A 284 -9.01 -11.44 -5.03
N ARG A 285 -10.03 -11.22 -5.84
CA ARG A 285 -11.23 -12.06 -5.83
C ARG A 285 -10.95 -13.56 -5.97
N PHE A 286 -9.80 -13.90 -6.50
CA PHE A 286 -9.22 -15.23 -6.51
C PHE A 286 -7.97 -15.19 -5.63
N GLY A 287 -8.17 -15.52 -4.35
CA GLY A 287 -7.25 -15.33 -3.25
C GLY A 287 -5.78 -15.57 -3.55
N GLY A 288 -4.95 -14.59 -3.26
CA GLY A 288 -3.52 -14.74 -3.10
C GLY A 288 -3.21 -15.13 -1.66
N GLY A 289 -2.28 -16.06 -1.48
CA GLY A 289 -1.96 -16.65 -0.19
C GLY A 289 -1.62 -15.62 0.88
N ARG A 290 -2.42 -15.63 1.93
CA ARG A 290 -2.13 -14.96 3.18
C ARG A 290 -1.59 -15.93 4.18
N GLN A 291 -0.67 -15.45 4.97
CA GLN A 291 -0.20 -16.15 6.15
C GLN A 291 -1.35 -16.22 7.18
N GLY A 292 -1.85 -17.42 7.43
CA GLY A 292 -2.92 -17.66 8.39
C GLY A 292 -4.35 -17.40 7.89
N LEU A 293 -5.29 -17.61 8.80
CA LEU A 293 -6.72 -17.35 8.59
C LEU A 293 -7.09 -16.04 9.28
N THR A 294 -7.86 -15.18 8.61
CA THR A 294 -8.25 -13.90 9.17
C THR A 294 -9.71 -13.59 8.89
N ALA A 295 -10.44 -13.23 9.95
CA ALA A 295 -11.77 -12.63 9.86
C ALA A 295 -11.69 -11.15 10.18
N THR A 296 -12.40 -10.31 9.42
CA THR A 296 -12.32 -8.86 9.58
C THR A 296 -13.68 -8.19 9.53
N LYS A 297 -13.79 -7.09 10.27
CA LYS A 297 -14.94 -6.19 10.25
C LYS A 297 -14.42 -4.75 10.18
N MET A 298 -15.06 -3.91 9.39
CA MET A 298 -14.69 -2.51 9.24
C MET A 298 -15.92 -1.66 8.99
N VAL A 299 -15.94 -0.50 9.63
CA VAL A 299 -16.86 0.60 9.31
C VAL A 299 -16.02 1.86 9.12
N GLY A 300 -16.22 2.54 8.01
CA GLY A 300 -15.49 3.76 7.68
C GLY A 300 -16.39 4.81 7.08
N MET A 301 -16.08 6.06 7.39
CA MET A 301 -16.72 7.23 6.81
C MET A 301 -15.63 8.16 6.28
N ASN A 302 -15.85 8.69 5.09
CA ASN A 302 -15.03 9.74 4.51
C ASN A 302 -15.93 10.93 4.14
N PHE A 303 -15.45 12.13 4.39
CA PHE A 303 -16.12 13.34 3.98
C PHE A 303 -15.15 14.33 3.35
N ASN A 304 -15.62 15.06 2.36
CA ASN A 304 -14.91 16.15 1.71
C ASN A 304 -15.87 17.34 1.57
N TYR A 305 -15.37 18.51 1.92
CA TYR A 305 -16.03 19.80 1.69
C TYR A 305 -15.04 20.76 1.10
N GLU A 306 -15.42 21.45 0.02
CA GLU A 306 -14.58 22.44 -0.63
C GLU A 306 -15.40 23.67 -0.99
N LYS A 307 -14.96 24.82 -0.50
CA LYS A 307 -15.39 26.13 -0.97
C LYS A 307 -14.26 26.69 -1.83
N THR A 308 -14.53 26.80 -3.11
CA THR A 308 -13.53 27.15 -4.14
C THR A 308 -12.61 28.28 -3.68
N ASP A 309 -11.30 28.05 -3.82
CA ASP A 309 -10.20 28.98 -3.52
C ASP A 309 -10.13 29.53 -2.07
N LEU A 310 -10.97 29.04 -1.17
CA LEU A 310 -11.00 29.55 0.21
C LEU A 310 -10.72 28.48 1.26
N LEU A 311 -11.49 27.37 1.21
CA LEU A 311 -11.49 26.39 2.29
C LEU A 311 -11.67 24.97 1.72
N LYS A 312 -10.79 24.06 2.15
CA LYS A 312 -10.91 22.61 1.91
C LYS A 312 -10.90 21.92 3.24
N LEU A 313 -11.86 21.03 3.45
CA LEU A 313 -11.98 20.19 4.63
C LEU A 313 -12.18 18.76 4.17
N ASP A 314 -11.22 17.91 4.46
CA ASP A 314 -11.25 16.49 4.17
C ASP A 314 -11.10 15.73 5.48
N GLY A 315 -11.78 14.60 5.61
CA GLY A 315 -11.60 13.78 6.79
C GLY A 315 -12.09 12.36 6.60
N SER A 316 -11.58 11.49 7.45
CA SER A 316 -12.00 10.10 7.53
C SER A 316 -12.00 9.60 8.96
N VAL A 317 -12.98 8.77 9.28
CA VAL A 317 -13.03 8.01 10.53
C VAL A 317 -13.26 6.56 10.18
N ARG A 318 -12.51 5.67 10.82
CA ARG A 318 -12.60 4.24 10.59
C ARG A 318 -12.46 3.47 11.90
N TRP A 319 -13.31 2.50 12.05
CA TRP A 319 -13.17 1.41 13.02
C TRP A 319 -12.86 0.13 12.26
N ASN A 320 -11.94 -0.67 12.79
CA ASN A 320 -11.62 -1.99 12.29
C ASN A 320 -11.45 -2.99 13.42
N HIS A 321 -11.85 -4.21 13.13
CA HIS A 321 -11.67 -5.37 14.00
C HIS A 321 -11.14 -6.52 13.16
N SER A 322 -10.18 -7.28 13.69
CA SER A 322 -9.74 -8.51 13.04
C SER A 322 -9.42 -9.59 14.06
N ASP A 323 -9.83 -10.81 13.72
CA ASP A 323 -9.45 -12.05 14.40
C ASP A 323 -8.55 -12.85 13.44
N GLY A 324 -7.36 -13.23 13.89
CA GLY A 324 -6.38 -14.01 13.15
C GLY A 324 -6.11 -15.36 13.82
N ASP A 325 -5.93 -16.41 13.01
CA ASP A 325 -5.46 -17.74 13.41
C ASP A 325 -4.38 -18.17 12.44
N ALA A 326 -3.13 -18.02 12.85
CA ALA A 326 -1.97 -18.37 12.04
C ALA A 326 -1.27 -19.57 12.64
N LEU A 327 -1.17 -20.64 11.86
CA LEU A 327 -0.31 -21.78 12.12
C LEU A 327 0.89 -21.70 11.19
N SER A 328 2.10 -21.68 11.73
CA SER A 328 3.34 -21.63 10.97
C SER A 328 4.25 -22.79 11.33
N LYS A 329 4.79 -23.46 10.31
CA LYS A 329 5.85 -24.45 10.41
C LYS A 329 7.11 -23.82 9.83
N ARG A 330 8.16 -23.72 10.63
CA ARG A 330 9.42 -23.07 10.25
C ARG A 330 10.58 -24.03 10.35
N SER A 331 11.44 -24.03 9.34
CA SER A 331 12.75 -24.67 9.33
C SER A 331 13.82 -23.62 9.12
N SER A 332 14.84 -23.62 9.94
CA SER A 332 15.94 -22.65 9.80
C SER A 332 17.30 -23.31 10.03
N GLU A 333 18.30 -22.72 9.39
CA GLU A 333 19.70 -23.04 9.55
C GLU A 333 20.47 -21.76 9.86
N SER A 334 21.23 -21.77 10.94
CA SER A 334 22.10 -20.69 11.37
C SER A 334 23.55 -21.06 11.14
N PHE A 335 24.33 -20.18 10.55
CA PHE A 335 25.72 -20.38 10.15
C PHE A 335 26.67 -19.78 11.20
N PHE A 336 27.51 -20.57 11.84
CA PHE A 336 28.44 -20.12 12.89
C PHE A 336 29.93 -20.31 12.56
N GLY A 337 30.25 -21.07 11.51
CA GLY A 337 31.60 -21.32 11.04
C GLY A 337 31.62 -22.05 9.71
N GLU A 338 32.80 -22.44 9.23
CA GLU A 338 32.95 -23.12 7.93
C GLU A 338 32.20 -24.45 7.87
N THR A 339 32.14 -25.15 8.99
CA THR A 339 31.49 -26.49 9.08
C THR A 339 30.44 -26.55 10.17
N THR A 340 30.20 -25.47 10.90
CA THR A 340 29.27 -25.45 12.04
C THR A 340 27.99 -24.74 11.65
N SER A 341 26.91 -25.50 11.57
CA SER A 341 25.55 -25.01 11.47
C SER A 341 24.75 -25.46 12.67
N GLN A 342 23.75 -24.68 13.02
CA GLN A 342 22.67 -25.07 13.92
C GLN A 342 21.38 -25.08 13.14
N PHE A 343 20.64 -26.16 13.24
CA PHE A 343 19.32 -26.29 12.65
C PHE A 343 18.24 -26.09 13.73
N SER A 344 17.13 -25.50 13.36
CA SER A 344 15.99 -25.39 14.26
C SER A 344 14.69 -25.53 13.49
N ASN A 345 13.75 -26.25 14.10
CA ASN A 345 12.40 -26.41 13.61
C ASN A 345 11.40 -25.87 14.64
N SER A 346 10.42 -25.15 14.19
CA SER A 346 9.34 -24.70 15.08
C SER A 346 7.96 -24.83 14.45
N LEU A 347 6.98 -25.16 15.29
CA LEU A 347 5.57 -25.14 14.97
C LEU A 347 4.89 -24.16 15.91
N THR A 348 4.38 -23.06 15.35
CA THR A 348 3.79 -21.98 16.13
C THR A 348 2.36 -21.73 15.70
N ARG A 349 1.45 -21.70 16.65
CA ARG A 349 0.08 -21.25 16.46
C ARG A 349 -0.13 -19.92 17.15
N ASN A 350 -0.65 -18.94 16.42
CA ASN A 350 -0.85 -17.60 16.93
C ASN A 350 -2.29 -17.15 16.66
N PHE A 351 -3.05 -16.93 17.71
CA PHE A 351 -4.34 -16.26 17.65
C PHE A 351 -4.17 -14.79 18.00
N THR A 352 -4.72 -13.93 17.16
CA THR A 352 -4.68 -12.48 17.37
C THR A 352 -6.06 -11.87 17.26
N ARG A 353 -6.38 -10.94 18.15
CA ARG A 353 -7.56 -10.11 18.05
C ARG A 353 -7.16 -8.66 18.14
N SER A 354 -7.51 -7.89 17.14
CA SER A 354 -7.19 -6.47 17.14
C SER A 354 -8.42 -5.60 16.93
N ASN A 355 -8.45 -4.45 17.62
CA ASN A 355 -9.41 -3.40 17.42
C ASN A 355 -8.68 -2.08 17.17
N GLY A 356 -9.17 -1.31 16.22
CA GLY A 356 -8.55 -0.04 15.88
C GLY A 356 -9.56 1.03 15.55
N TRP A 357 -9.26 2.25 15.99
CA TRP A 357 -9.90 3.47 15.53
C TRP A 357 -8.85 4.36 14.88
N ASP A 358 -9.17 4.89 13.72
CA ASP A 358 -8.31 5.84 12.99
C ASP A 358 -9.17 7.00 12.54
N ALA A 359 -8.83 8.21 13.01
CA ALA A 359 -9.50 9.44 12.62
C ALA A 359 -8.47 10.43 12.12
N ARG A 360 -8.70 10.99 10.94
CA ARG A 360 -7.81 11.96 10.30
C ARG A 360 -8.64 13.08 9.71
N MET A 361 -8.07 14.29 9.76
CA MET A 361 -8.67 15.47 9.15
C MET A 361 -7.58 16.29 8.46
N ARG A 362 -7.95 16.99 7.42
CA ARG A 362 -7.16 18.03 6.76
C ARG A 362 -8.03 19.25 6.59
N LEU A 363 -7.61 20.33 7.17
CA LEU A 363 -8.15 21.67 6.94
C LEU A 363 -7.12 22.46 6.16
N GLU A 364 -7.49 22.99 5.02
CA GLU A 364 -6.67 23.92 4.24
C GLU A 364 -7.45 25.19 4.03
N TRP A 365 -6.91 26.30 4.51
CA TRP A 365 -7.51 27.62 4.44
C TRP A 365 -6.58 28.58 3.67
N THR A 366 -7.12 29.22 2.65
CA THR A 366 -6.42 30.16 1.80
C THR A 366 -7.09 31.53 1.96
N PRO A 367 -6.73 32.31 3.02
CA PRO A 367 -7.36 33.59 3.31
C PRO A 367 -7.12 34.64 2.24
N ASP A 368 -6.00 34.55 1.55
CA ASP A 368 -5.63 35.42 0.40
C ASP A 368 -4.75 34.62 -0.60
N SER A 369 -4.47 35.22 -1.75
CA SER A 369 -3.68 34.60 -2.84
C SER A 369 -2.20 34.33 -2.48
N MET A 370 -1.73 34.85 -1.37
CA MET A 370 -0.33 34.73 -0.90
C MET A 370 -0.17 33.84 0.32
N THR A 371 -1.25 33.53 1.04
CA THR A 371 -1.22 32.79 2.29
C THR A 371 -1.96 31.46 2.17
N ASN A 372 -1.35 30.37 2.64
CA ASN A 372 -1.99 29.08 2.80
C ASN A 372 -1.71 28.55 4.21
N ILE A 373 -2.76 28.15 4.88
CA ILE A 373 -2.71 27.59 6.24
C ILE A 373 -3.29 26.17 6.17
N MET A 374 -2.53 25.20 6.64
CA MET A 374 -2.94 23.80 6.63
C MET A 374 -2.81 23.23 8.03
N PHE A 375 -3.88 22.57 8.49
CA PHE A 375 -3.90 21.85 9.76
C PHE A 375 -4.32 20.40 9.53
N ARG A 376 -3.53 19.46 10.05
CA ARG A 376 -3.75 18.01 9.90
C ARG A 376 -3.66 17.31 11.25
N PRO A 377 -4.74 17.21 11.99
CA PRO A 377 -4.80 16.34 13.17
C PRO A 377 -5.07 14.89 12.76
N SER A 378 -4.55 13.96 13.55
CA SER A 378 -4.89 12.54 13.45
C SER A 378 -4.91 11.91 14.84
N PHE A 379 -5.86 11.01 15.03
CA PHE A 379 -5.99 10.21 16.24
C PHE A 379 -6.03 8.74 15.82
N ARG A 380 -5.28 7.90 16.54
CA ARG A 380 -5.31 6.46 16.38
C ARG A 380 -5.35 5.80 17.75
N TYR A 381 -6.27 4.88 17.89
CA TYR A 381 -6.33 3.92 18.99
C TYR A 381 -6.21 2.52 18.40
N ASN A 382 -5.35 1.69 18.99
CA ASN A 382 -5.30 0.27 18.67
C ASN A 382 -5.23 -0.51 19.98
N SER A 383 -5.94 -1.65 20.02
CA SER A 383 -5.73 -2.70 21.00
C SER A 383 -5.48 -4.02 20.29
N ASN A 384 -4.64 -4.85 20.89
CA ASN A 384 -4.29 -6.14 20.34
C ASN A 384 -4.23 -7.16 21.47
N ASP A 385 -4.96 -8.27 21.32
CA ASP A 385 -4.88 -9.47 22.15
C ASP A 385 -4.15 -10.53 21.33
N GLY A 386 -3.21 -11.25 21.93
CA GLY A 386 -2.48 -12.34 21.33
C GLY A 386 -2.45 -13.56 22.23
N ASP A 387 -2.59 -14.73 21.62
CA ASP A 387 -2.40 -16.04 22.25
C ASP A 387 -1.48 -16.83 21.31
N ASN A 388 -0.33 -17.24 21.83
CA ASN A 388 0.71 -17.92 21.06
C ASN A 388 1.10 -19.23 21.76
N ALA A 389 1.06 -20.32 21.01
CA ALA A 389 1.61 -21.60 21.41
C ALA A 389 2.69 -22.02 20.41
N SER A 390 3.88 -22.36 20.91
CA SER A 390 5.04 -22.71 20.09
C SER A 390 5.76 -23.93 20.63
N ASN A 391 6.09 -24.85 19.73
CA ASN A 391 7.04 -25.93 19.96
C ASN A 391 8.26 -25.71 19.06
N GLU A 392 9.44 -25.73 19.63
CA GLU A 392 10.70 -25.53 18.91
C GLU A 392 11.74 -26.53 19.36
N ALA A 393 12.55 -27.00 18.44
CA ALA A 393 13.72 -27.82 18.76
C ALA A 393 14.93 -27.38 17.94
N SER A 394 16.11 -27.44 18.57
CA SER A 394 17.40 -27.10 17.94
C SER A 394 18.29 -28.33 17.83
N PHE A 395 19.00 -28.42 16.71
CA PHE A 395 19.81 -29.56 16.31
C PHE A 395 21.19 -29.12 15.86
N ASP A 396 22.22 -29.94 16.11
CA ASP A 396 23.59 -29.70 15.61
C ASP A 396 23.86 -30.32 14.24
N GLN A 397 22.91 -31.13 13.73
CA GLN A 397 22.95 -31.71 12.39
C GLN A 397 21.61 -31.50 11.71
N ASN A 398 21.57 -31.63 10.38
CA ASN A 398 20.34 -31.49 9.63
C ASN A 398 19.34 -32.62 10.03
N PRO A 399 18.23 -32.32 10.69
CA PRO A 399 17.28 -33.33 11.16
C PRO A 399 16.58 -34.06 10.02
N TYR A 400 16.47 -33.45 8.85
CA TYR A 400 15.80 -34.03 7.67
C TYR A 400 16.63 -35.17 7.03
N ASP A 401 17.88 -35.36 7.42
CA ASP A 401 18.68 -36.49 7.00
C ASP A 401 18.23 -37.77 7.71
N TYR A 402 17.47 -37.67 8.81
CA TYR A 402 17.06 -38.79 9.65
C TYR A 402 15.55 -39.02 9.67
N VAL A 403 14.74 -37.92 9.64
CA VAL A 403 13.29 -37.97 9.76
C VAL A 403 12.65 -36.97 8.81
N THR A 404 11.36 -37.19 8.47
CA THR A 404 10.59 -36.28 7.60
C THR A 404 9.94 -35.13 8.38
N ASP A 405 9.60 -35.32 9.64
CA ASP A 405 9.06 -34.28 10.53
C ASP A 405 9.84 -34.25 11.85
N PRO A 406 10.81 -33.32 11.98
CA PRO A 406 11.69 -33.25 13.14
C PRO A 406 10.98 -33.03 14.49
N LEU A 407 9.84 -32.35 14.51
CA LEU A 407 9.11 -32.11 15.76
C LEU A 407 8.21 -33.30 16.16
N ALA A 408 7.64 -33.99 15.19
CA ALA A 408 6.83 -35.18 15.45
C ALA A 408 7.69 -36.37 15.89
N ASP A 409 8.88 -36.51 15.28
CA ASP A 409 9.80 -37.63 15.53
C ASP A 409 10.99 -37.24 16.43
N LEU A 410 10.79 -36.24 17.32
CA LEU A 410 11.84 -35.68 18.17
C LEU A 410 12.56 -36.78 19.01
N LYS A 411 11.83 -37.77 19.50
CA LYS A 411 12.39 -38.88 20.25
C LYS A 411 13.48 -39.63 19.49
N THR A 412 13.26 -39.92 18.22
CA THR A 412 14.26 -40.58 17.34
C THR A 412 15.51 -39.70 17.20
N LEU A 413 15.36 -38.37 17.10
CA LEU A 413 16.49 -37.46 17.00
C LEU A 413 17.27 -37.32 18.34
N VAL A 414 16.57 -37.42 19.48
CA VAL A 414 17.20 -37.51 20.80
C VAL A 414 18.03 -38.79 20.91
N GLU A 415 17.51 -39.93 20.48
CA GLU A 415 18.23 -41.22 20.47
C GLU A 415 19.47 -41.17 19.54
N LYS A 416 19.45 -40.33 18.49
CA LYS A 416 20.59 -40.06 17.62
C LYS A 416 21.61 -39.09 18.22
N GLY A 417 21.26 -38.40 19.31
CA GLY A 417 22.13 -37.45 20.02
C GLY A 417 22.32 -36.11 19.31
N ILE A 418 21.46 -35.78 18.35
CA ILE A 418 21.62 -34.50 17.56
C ILE A 418 20.77 -33.36 18.11
N VAL A 419 19.87 -33.62 19.07
CA VAL A 419 19.04 -32.56 19.70
C VAL A 419 19.85 -31.83 20.74
N LYS A 420 19.87 -30.48 20.71
CA LYS A 420 20.52 -29.66 21.73
C LYS A 420 19.52 -29.16 22.77
N ASN A 421 18.39 -28.68 22.32
CA ASN A 421 17.29 -28.30 23.21
C ASN A 421 15.95 -28.48 22.51
N ASP A 422 14.90 -28.62 23.31
CA ASP A 422 13.52 -28.39 22.88
C ASP A 422 12.85 -27.39 23.83
N ARG A 423 11.95 -26.59 23.29
CA ARG A 423 11.18 -25.59 24.01
C ARG A 423 9.71 -25.72 23.66
N THR A 424 8.89 -25.84 24.66
CA THR A 424 7.45 -25.65 24.56
C THR A 424 7.11 -24.31 25.22
N GLN A 425 6.46 -23.43 24.53
CA GLN A 425 6.11 -22.10 25.03
C GLN A 425 4.67 -21.77 24.73
N GLU A 426 3.98 -21.23 25.72
CA GLU A 426 2.70 -20.58 25.55
C GLU A 426 2.77 -19.16 26.10
N SER A 427 2.17 -18.22 25.41
CA SER A 427 2.15 -16.83 25.86
C SER A 427 0.84 -16.16 25.48
N VAL A 428 0.35 -15.31 26.38
CA VAL A 428 -0.78 -14.43 26.14
C VAL A 428 -0.34 -13.00 26.32
N SER A 429 -0.76 -12.15 25.42
CA SER A 429 -0.41 -10.76 25.41
C SER A 429 -1.63 -9.88 25.19
N TYR A 430 -1.59 -8.70 25.80
CA TYR A 430 -2.50 -7.60 25.54
C TYR A 430 -1.69 -6.34 25.38
N SER A 431 -2.04 -5.54 24.40
CA SER A 431 -1.47 -4.20 24.27
C SER A 431 -2.52 -3.21 23.80
N ASP A 432 -2.46 -1.99 24.29
CA ASP A 432 -3.19 -0.87 23.69
C ASP A 432 -2.27 0.33 23.46
N SER A 433 -2.66 1.16 22.53
CA SER A 433 -1.94 2.40 22.24
C SER A 433 -2.89 3.49 21.76
N LYS A 434 -2.69 4.69 22.28
CA LYS A 434 -3.37 5.92 21.90
C LYS A 434 -2.35 6.86 21.30
N ASN A 435 -2.58 7.32 20.09
CA ASN A 435 -1.67 8.20 19.37
C ASN A 435 -2.43 9.42 18.88
N LEU A 436 -1.99 10.61 19.26
CA LEU A 436 -2.50 11.88 18.78
C LEU A 436 -1.37 12.64 18.10
N ASN A 437 -1.58 13.02 16.84
CA ASN A 437 -0.59 13.80 16.09
C ASN A 437 -1.27 15.00 15.45
N GLY A 438 -0.55 16.10 15.36
CA GLY A 438 -0.99 17.32 14.72
C GLY A 438 0.12 17.95 13.91
N MET A 439 -0.20 18.46 12.73
CA MET A 439 0.68 19.27 11.91
C MET A 439 -0.03 20.57 11.56
N LEU A 440 0.60 21.70 11.85
CA LEU A 440 0.21 23.03 11.39
C LEU A 440 1.30 23.55 10.44
N GLN A 441 0.92 23.91 9.22
CA GLN A 441 1.80 24.52 8.24
C GLN A 441 1.21 25.87 7.80
N ILE A 442 2.01 26.92 7.90
CA ILE A 442 1.69 28.25 7.43
C ILE A 442 2.71 28.60 6.35
N ASN A 443 2.21 28.93 5.20
CA ASN A 443 3.03 29.29 4.06
C ASN A 443 2.63 30.68 3.56
N ARG A 444 3.63 31.56 3.42
CA ARG A 444 3.43 32.94 2.95
C ARG A 444 4.35 33.24 1.79
N ARG A 445 3.79 33.56 0.62
CA ARG A 445 4.54 34.16 -0.46
C ARG A 445 4.82 35.60 -0.12
N LEU A 446 6.07 36.01 -0.28
CA LEU A 446 6.50 37.40 -0.02
C LEU A 446 6.54 38.25 -1.31
N ASN A 447 6.64 37.60 -2.45
CA ASN A 447 6.56 38.24 -3.76
C ASN A 447 6.14 37.26 -4.87
N ASN A 448 5.95 37.77 -6.08
CA ASN A 448 5.60 36.95 -7.25
C ASN A 448 6.80 36.27 -7.91
N SER A 449 8.03 36.57 -7.49
CA SER A 449 9.26 35.94 -8.02
C SER A 449 9.60 34.61 -7.36
N GLY A 450 8.82 34.17 -6.37
CA GLY A 450 9.01 32.91 -5.68
C GLY A 450 9.67 33.01 -4.30
N ARG A 451 9.93 34.26 -3.79
CA ARG A 451 10.36 34.43 -2.39
C ARG A 451 9.23 34.05 -1.47
N ASN A 452 9.51 33.12 -0.55
CA ASN A 452 8.49 32.60 0.40
C ASN A 452 9.12 32.20 1.73
N ILE A 453 8.26 32.18 2.75
CA ILE A 453 8.57 31.64 4.07
C ILE A 453 7.50 30.61 4.45
N THR A 454 7.96 29.47 4.99
CA THR A 454 7.09 28.41 5.51
C THR A 454 7.46 28.12 6.96
N VAL A 455 6.45 28.08 7.80
CA VAL A 455 6.56 27.60 9.18
C VAL A 455 5.76 26.30 9.30
N GLN A 456 6.39 25.26 9.80
CA GLN A 456 5.74 23.98 10.04
C GLN A 456 5.96 23.56 11.49
N LEU A 457 4.85 23.32 12.20
CA LEU A 457 4.82 22.82 13.54
C LEU A 457 4.20 21.43 13.55
N ASN A 458 4.86 20.48 14.19
CA ASN A 458 4.35 19.13 14.37
C ASN A 458 4.40 18.81 15.88
N ALA A 459 3.35 18.17 16.38
CA ALA A 459 3.31 17.65 17.73
C ALA A 459 2.71 16.24 17.71
N GLY A 460 3.29 15.36 18.49
CA GLY A 460 2.84 13.99 18.64
C GLY A 460 2.86 13.57 20.10
N TRP A 461 1.84 12.82 20.48
CA TRP A 461 1.72 12.19 21.77
C TRP A 461 1.27 10.75 21.59
N SER A 462 1.89 9.83 22.34
CA SER A 462 1.53 8.42 22.35
C SER A 462 1.59 7.90 23.79
N ASP A 463 0.56 7.18 24.17
CA ASP A 463 0.45 6.46 25.43
C ASP A 463 0.06 5.02 25.11
N GLY A 464 0.71 4.06 25.73
CA GLY A 464 0.46 2.67 25.50
C GLY A 464 0.76 1.82 26.72
N ASP A 465 0.01 0.75 26.87
CA ASP A 465 0.24 -0.29 27.86
C ASP A 465 0.37 -1.64 27.17
N SER A 466 1.30 -2.46 27.66
CA SER A 466 1.47 -3.83 27.20
C SER A 466 1.59 -4.75 28.38
N LYS A 467 0.85 -5.85 28.33
CA LYS A 467 0.88 -6.93 29.33
C LYS A 467 1.12 -8.23 28.63
N SER A 468 1.97 -9.06 29.20
CA SER A 468 2.21 -10.39 28.66
C SER A 468 2.46 -11.41 29.76
N ILE A 469 2.00 -12.62 29.53
CA ILE A 469 2.34 -13.79 30.32
C ILE A 469 3.00 -14.75 29.37
N SER A 470 4.14 -15.28 29.78
CA SER A 470 4.88 -16.29 29.03
C SER A 470 5.23 -17.44 29.95
N ASN A 471 4.79 -18.62 29.56
CA ASN A 471 5.18 -19.88 30.18
C ASN A 471 5.99 -20.69 29.18
N SER A 472 7.15 -21.16 29.60
CA SER A 472 8.11 -21.84 28.75
C SER A 472 8.75 -23.00 29.52
N LEU A 473 8.70 -24.20 28.95
CA LEU A 473 9.47 -25.36 29.40
C LEU A 473 10.56 -25.60 28.38
N ILE A 474 11.82 -25.51 28.81
CA ILE A 474 13.01 -25.77 28.01
C ILE A 474 13.67 -27.05 28.52
N LYS A 475 14.02 -27.97 27.64
CA LYS A 475 14.83 -29.15 27.95
C LYS A 475 16.12 -29.06 27.18
N TYR A 476 17.22 -29.22 27.91
CA TYR A 476 18.57 -29.25 27.37
C TYR A 476 19.06 -30.70 27.37
N TYR A 477 19.66 -31.15 26.28
CA TYR A 477 20.15 -32.51 26.07
C TYR A 477 21.67 -32.46 26.10
N GLN A 478 22.25 -32.78 27.29
CA GLN A 478 23.68 -32.66 27.53
C GLN A 478 24.25 -34.05 27.92
N GLU A 479 25.10 -34.64 27.05
CA GLU A 479 25.83 -35.90 27.32
C GLU A 479 24.98 -37.00 27.99
N GLY A 480 23.71 -37.17 27.55
CA GLY A 480 22.79 -38.16 28.07
C GLY A 480 21.98 -37.74 29.31
N ILE A 481 22.15 -36.53 29.79
CA ILE A 481 21.34 -35.92 30.86
C ILE A 481 20.36 -34.92 30.25
N ILE A 482 19.11 -34.97 30.67
CA ILE A 482 18.07 -34.02 30.32
C ILE A 482 17.89 -33.06 31.50
N VAL A 483 18.22 -31.79 31.27
CA VAL A 483 17.98 -30.73 32.26
C VAL A 483 16.78 -29.91 31.82
N GLY A 484 15.78 -29.78 32.67
CA GLY A 484 14.58 -28.97 32.42
C GLY A 484 14.67 -27.59 33.09
N ASP A 485 14.22 -26.56 32.41
CA ASP A 485 14.08 -25.19 32.93
C ASP A 485 12.65 -24.69 32.66
N THR A 486 11.97 -24.23 33.69
CA THR A 486 10.60 -23.72 33.60
C THR A 486 10.56 -22.26 33.90
N ILE A 487 10.07 -21.47 32.96
CA ILE A 487 9.95 -20.03 33.07
C ILE A 487 8.47 -19.66 33.01
N ASN A 488 7.98 -19.00 34.05
CA ASN A 488 6.63 -18.41 34.05
C ASN A 488 6.71 -16.96 34.46
N ARG A 489 6.50 -16.05 33.52
CA ARG A 489 6.68 -14.61 33.72
C ARG A 489 5.46 -13.81 33.32
N TYR A 490 5.08 -12.90 34.19
CA TYR A 490 4.14 -11.82 33.91
C TYR A 490 4.91 -10.51 33.73
N SER A 491 4.65 -9.79 32.66
CA SER A 491 5.29 -8.49 32.40
C SER A 491 4.25 -7.43 32.11
N VAL A 492 4.47 -6.23 32.63
CA VAL A 492 3.67 -5.03 32.35
C VAL A 492 4.62 -3.92 31.87
N THR A 493 4.31 -3.29 30.76
CA THR A 493 5.19 -2.28 30.15
C THR A 493 4.38 -1.06 29.74
N PRO A 494 4.11 -0.10 30.63
CA PRO A 494 3.58 1.20 30.25
C PRO A 494 4.62 2.02 29.49
N THR A 495 4.19 2.66 28.41
CA THR A 495 5.03 3.50 27.56
C THR A 495 4.40 4.87 27.36
N LYS A 496 5.21 5.93 27.43
CA LYS A 496 4.77 7.31 27.16
C LYS A 496 5.76 7.98 26.24
N ASN A 497 5.27 8.51 25.13
CA ASN A 497 6.11 9.19 24.17
C ASN A 497 5.47 10.52 23.77
N TRP A 498 6.28 11.55 23.60
CA TRP A 498 5.84 12.79 22.94
C TRP A 498 6.98 13.41 22.17
N ASN A 499 6.63 14.09 21.13
CA ASN A 499 7.57 14.81 20.30
C ASN A 499 6.95 16.12 19.81
N TYR A 500 7.79 17.11 19.64
CA TYR A 500 7.44 18.33 18.92
C TYR A 500 8.58 18.75 18.01
N ARG A 501 8.21 19.30 16.86
CA ARG A 501 9.14 19.74 15.82
C ARG A 501 8.64 21.06 15.25
N ALA A 502 9.53 22.04 15.21
CA ALA A 502 9.32 23.31 14.55
C ALA A 502 10.34 23.48 13.43
N ARG A 503 9.87 23.74 12.21
CA ARG A 503 10.73 23.99 11.03
C ARG A 503 10.36 25.31 10.41
N ILE A 504 11.36 26.14 10.11
CA ILE A 504 11.23 27.36 9.31
C ILE A 504 12.03 27.15 8.04
N THR A 505 11.43 27.45 6.90
CA THR A 505 12.06 27.37 5.57
C THR A 505 11.89 28.71 4.87
N TYR A 506 12.99 29.26 4.37
CA TYR A 506 13.02 30.48 3.58
C TYR A 506 13.61 30.19 2.20
N SER A 507 12.96 30.65 1.15
CA SER A 507 13.42 30.50 -0.23
C SER A 507 13.64 31.85 -0.87
N GLU A 508 14.85 32.07 -1.35
CA GLU A 508 15.29 33.29 -2.04
C GLU A 508 15.53 33.02 -3.53
N PRO A 509 14.84 33.72 -4.44
CA PRO A 509 15.14 33.65 -5.86
C PRO A 509 16.44 34.44 -6.17
N ILE A 510 17.53 33.74 -6.50
CA ILE A 510 18.83 34.36 -6.82
C ILE A 510 18.97 34.64 -8.32
N PHE A 511 18.32 33.84 -9.18
CA PHE A 511 18.21 34.04 -10.62
C PHE A 511 16.81 33.61 -11.09
N PRO A 512 16.39 33.96 -12.31
CA PRO A 512 15.12 33.47 -12.86
C PRO A 512 15.01 31.94 -12.73
N LYS A 513 13.98 31.49 -12.00
CA LYS A 513 13.72 30.06 -11.72
C LYS A 513 14.90 29.32 -11.10
N THR A 514 15.70 30.03 -10.29
CA THR A 514 16.80 29.45 -9.48
C THR A 514 16.69 30.00 -8.07
N TYR A 515 16.63 29.10 -7.09
CA TYR A 515 16.32 29.45 -5.71
C TYR A 515 17.39 28.88 -4.78
N LEU A 516 17.80 29.70 -3.80
CA LEU A 516 18.58 29.27 -2.65
C LEU A 516 17.62 29.13 -1.46
N GLN A 517 17.55 27.93 -0.89
CA GLN A 517 16.65 27.65 0.21
C GLN A 517 17.45 27.38 1.48
N PHE A 518 17.02 28.02 2.55
CA PHE A 518 17.55 27.81 3.90
C PHE A 518 16.45 27.23 4.76
N SER A 519 16.72 26.19 5.50
CA SER A 519 15.78 25.71 6.52
C SER A 519 16.50 25.40 7.83
N TYR A 520 15.79 25.66 8.89
CA TYR A 520 16.20 25.29 10.24
C TYR A 520 15.05 24.58 10.92
N GLN A 521 15.36 23.45 11.54
CA GLN A 521 14.42 22.62 12.28
C GLN A 521 14.98 22.34 13.67
N TYR A 522 14.14 22.48 14.65
CA TYR A 522 14.34 21.96 15.99
C TYR A 522 13.32 20.86 16.26
N GLU A 523 13.79 19.73 16.79
CA GLU A 523 12.95 18.60 17.16
C GLU A 523 13.37 18.08 18.53
N TYR A 524 12.37 17.89 19.39
CA TYR A 524 12.51 17.22 20.68
C TYR A 524 11.71 15.93 20.66
N ARG A 525 12.30 14.86 21.15
CA ARG A 525 11.66 13.56 21.34
C ARG A 525 11.87 13.10 22.78
N TYR A 526 10.80 12.65 23.38
CA TYR A 526 10.77 12.02 24.69
C TYR A 526 10.16 10.64 24.58
N GLN A 527 10.79 9.66 25.19
CA GLN A 527 10.29 8.30 25.32
C GLN A 527 10.53 7.81 26.73
N LYS A 528 9.51 7.18 27.32
CA LYS A 528 9.60 6.51 28.62
C LYS A 528 9.01 5.13 28.49
N SER A 529 9.68 4.14 29.04
CA SER A 529 9.22 2.77 29.18
C SER A 529 9.54 2.28 30.59
N ASP A 530 8.61 1.62 31.24
CA ASP A 530 8.72 1.16 32.62
C ASP A 530 8.21 -0.29 32.71
N ARG A 531 9.08 -1.23 32.34
CA ARG A 531 8.74 -2.63 32.37
C ARG A 531 8.89 -3.22 33.76
N GLY A 532 7.79 -3.62 34.36
CA GLY A 532 7.78 -4.49 35.54
C GLY A 532 7.67 -5.94 35.06
N THR A 533 8.57 -6.79 35.53
CA THR A 533 8.55 -8.23 35.30
C THR A 533 8.36 -8.95 36.62
N TYR A 534 7.49 -9.92 36.65
CA TYR A 534 7.11 -10.69 37.84
C TYR A 534 7.36 -12.17 37.55
N ASP A 535 8.20 -12.81 38.35
CA ASP A 535 8.49 -14.23 38.18
C ASP A 535 7.48 -15.05 38.99
N LEU A 536 6.73 -15.84 38.27
CA LEU A 536 5.71 -16.74 38.81
C LEU A 536 6.11 -18.21 38.68
N SER A 537 7.39 -18.49 38.40
CA SER A 537 7.88 -19.86 38.13
C SER A 537 7.68 -20.79 39.32
N ASP A 538 7.87 -20.30 40.55
CA ASP A 538 7.67 -21.07 41.76
C ASP A 538 6.20 -21.46 42.05
N LEU A 539 5.26 -20.76 41.39
CA LEU A 539 3.84 -21.06 41.53
C LEU A 539 3.37 -22.19 40.61
N LEU A 540 4.20 -22.63 39.70
CA LEU A 540 3.99 -23.73 38.76
C LEU A 540 4.81 -24.98 39.16
N SER A 541 4.77 -25.37 40.41
CA SER A 541 5.62 -26.45 40.95
C SER A 541 5.43 -27.83 40.32
N ASP A 542 4.32 -28.04 39.61
CA ASP A 542 3.97 -29.33 38.99
C ASP A 542 4.03 -29.35 37.46
N GLY A 543 4.45 -28.24 36.84
CA GLY A 543 4.49 -28.06 35.38
C GLY A 543 3.11 -28.00 34.73
N THR A 544 2.04 -27.81 35.51
CA THR A 544 0.68 -27.74 35.01
C THR A 544 0.42 -26.42 34.34
N TRP A 545 0.06 -26.46 33.06
CA TRP A 545 -0.39 -25.27 32.33
C TRP A 545 -1.85 -24.96 32.63
N TYR A 546 -2.12 -23.75 33.06
CA TYR A 546 -3.49 -23.28 33.35
C TYR A 546 -4.09 -22.59 32.12
N GLY A 547 -4.72 -23.37 31.26
CA GLY A 547 -5.42 -22.80 30.09
C GLY A 547 -6.84 -22.34 30.44
N GLY A 548 -7.49 -21.61 29.53
CA GLY A 548 -8.91 -21.31 29.59
C GLY A 548 -9.30 -20.10 30.42
N TYR A 549 -8.37 -19.26 30.85
CA TYR A 549 -8.68 -17.98 31.52
C TYR A 549 -9.27 -16.96 30.53
N ARG A 550 -10.12 -16.08 31.04
CA ARG A 550 -10.89 -15.10 30.25
C ARG A 550 -10.47 -13.64 30.48
N SER A 551 -9.68 -13.40 31.50
CA SER A 551 -9.19 -12.08 31.89
C SER A 551 -7.89 -12.23 32.65
N TRP A 552 -7.14 -11.13 32.77
CA TRP A 552 -5.90 -11.07 33.56
C TRP A 552 -6.15 -11.43 35.04
N ASP A 553 -7.27 -10.97 35.62
CA ASP A 553 -7.66 -11.29 36.98
C ASP A 553 -7.96 -12.78 37.15
N SER A 554 -8.59 -13.40 36.15
CA SER A 554 -8.89 -14.82 36.13
C SER A 554 -7.61 -15.65 36.05
N TYR A 555 -6.65 -15.22 35.22
CA TYR A 555 -5.34 -15.85 35.11
C TYR A 555 -4.56 -15.77 36.43
N LEU A 556 -4.34 -14.56 36.95
CA LEU A 556 -3.60 -14.35 38.19
C LEU A 556 -4.29 -15.03 39.38
N GLY A 557 -5.64 -15.11 39.37
CA GLY A 557 -6.42 -15.80 40.38
C GLY A 557 -6.18 -17.29 40.45
N GLN A 558 -5.78 -17.95 39.38
CA GLN A 558 -5.39 -19.37 39.35
C GLN A 558 -4.15 -19.63 40.23
N PHE A 559 -3.26 -18.67 40.38
CA PHE A 559 -2.11 -18.73 41.26
C PHE A 559 -2.40 -18.20 42.68
N GLY A 560 -3.66 -17.98 43.02
CA GLY A 560 -4.03 -17.38 44.32
C GLY A 560 -3.74 -15.90 44.45
N ILE A 561 -3.32 -15.21 43.38
CA ILE A 561 -3.02 -13.76 43.36
C ILE A 561 -4.35 -13.02 43.32
N ARG A 562 -4.68 -12.31 44.39
CA ARG A 562 -5.92 -11.51 44.53
C ARG A 562 -5.65 -10.03 44.28
N ASN A 563 -6.61 -9.33 43.68
CA ASN A 563 -6.56 -7.91 43.39
C ASN A 563 -5.32 -7.50 42.58
N ASN A 564 -4.81 -8.39 41.72
CA ASN A 564 -3.61 -8.16 40.91
C ASN A 564 -2.37 -7.79 41.73
N ASN A 565 -2.27 -8.20 42.98
CA ASN A 565 -1.12 -7.94 43.84
C ASN A 565 0.08 -8.85 43.44
N VAL A 566 0.71 -8.48 42.34
CA VAL A 566 1.90 -9.21 41.81
C VAL A 566 3.21 -8.69 42.38
N GLU A 567 3.19 -7.60 43.13
CA GLU A 567 4.42 -6.92 43.63
C GLU A 567 5.35 -7.84 44.45
N PRO A 568 4.85 -8.81 45.26
CA PRO A 568 5.73 -9.75 45.96
C PRO A 568 6.56 -10.67 45.04
N TYR A 569 6.18 -10.80 43.76
CA TYR A 569 6.84 -11.64 42.78
C TYR A 569 7.68 -10.81 41.80
N LYS A 570 7.89 -9.54 42.09
CA LYS A 570 8.64 -8.66 41.22
C LYS A 570 10.08 -9.12 41.17
N ASP A 571 10.56 -9.27 39.95
CA ASP A 571 11.96 -9.56 39.64
C ASP A 571 12.64 -8.24 39.21
N ASP A 572 13.45 -7.70 40.08
CA ASP A 572 14.16 -6.43 39.81
C ASP A 572 15.26 -6.58 38.77
N ASP A 573 15.84 -7.76 38.61
CA ASP A 573 16.85 -8.05 37.56
C ASP A 573 16.24 -8.13 36.16
N LEU A 574 14.99 -8.53 36.05
CA LEU A 574 14.24 -8.58 34.80
C LEU A 574 13.39 -7.32 34.56
N SER A 575 13.16 -6.53 35.60
CA SER A 575 12.44 -5.26 35.49
C SER A 575 13.33 -4.18 34.90
N ARG A 576 12.77 -3.30 34.06
CA ARG A 576 13.57 -2.31 33.34
C ARG A 576 12.85 -0.98 33.20
N PHE A 577 13.43 0.04 33.79
CA PHE A 577 13.05 1.42 33.54
C PHE A 577 13.95 2.03 32.47
N SER A 578 13.39 2.82 31.54
CA SER A 578 14.16 3.61 30.60
C SER A 578 13.50 4.93 30.25
N GLU A 579 14.29 5.98 30.19
CA GLU A 579 13.89 7.31 29.77
C GLU A 579 14.87 7.84 28.72
N TYR A 580 14.34 8.32 27.59
CA TYR A 580 15.14 8.85 26.49
C TYR A 580 14.67 10.25 26.10
N LYS A 581 15.58 11.19 26.08
CA LYS A 581 15.37 12.58 25.65
C LYS A 581 16.33 12.87 24.48
N ASN A 582 15.79 13.34 23.38
CA ASN A 582 16.61 13.63 22.21
C ASN A 582 16.32 15.03 21.67
N TYR A 583 17.36 15.84 21.57
CA TYR A 583 17.37 17.21 21.09
C TYR A 583 18.08 17.24 19.74
N ILE A 584 17.32 17.49 18.66
CA ILE A 584 17.83 17.42 17.28
C ILE A 584 17.68 18.79 16.63
N HIS A 585 18.80 19.32 16.15
CA HIS A 585 18.82 20.50 15.31
C HIS A 585 19.15 20.09 13.88
N THR A 586 18.49 20.67 12.89
CA THR A 586 18.80 20.44 11.48
C THR A 586 18.90 21.76 10.77
N ALA A 587 20.07 22.09 10.29
CA ALA A 587 20.29 23.21 9.39
C ALA A 587 20.50 22.69 7.96
N GLU A 588 19.77 23.24 7.00
CA GLU A 588 19.80 22.80 5.61
C GLU A 588 20.01 23.99 4.67
N VAL A 589 20.87 23.80 3.70
CA VAL A 589 21.02 24.70 2.55
C VAL A 589 20.81 23.89 1.30
N MET A 590 19.95 24.40 0.41
CA MET A 590 19.61 23.73 -0.85
C MET A 590 19.55 24.71 -2.01
N LEU A 591 20.22 24.38 -3.09
CA LEU A 591 20.12 25.06 -4.38
C LEU A 591 19.08 24.32 -5.25
N ARG A 592 18.11 25.08 -5.79
CA ARG A 592 17.06 24.57 -6.67
C ARG A 592 17.09 25.28 -8.00
N ILE A 593 17.22 24.54 -9.08
CA ILE A 593 17.23 25.04 -10.45
C ILE A 593 16.07 24.41 -11.20
N VAL A 594 15.10 25.22 -11.61
CA VAL A 594 13.92 24.76 -12.36
C VAL A 594 14.01 25.28 -13.78
N ARG A 595 14.02 24.38 -14.76
CA ARG A 595 14.00 24.69 -16.18
C ARG A 595 12.92 23.90 -16.89
N LYS A 596 12.53 24.31 -18.09
CA LYS A 596 11.50 23.61 -18.87
C LYS A 596 11.87 22.14 -19.14
N ALA A 597 13.14 21.88 -19.41
CA ALA A 597 13.65 20.55 -19.72
C ALA A 597 14.17 19.78 -18.50
N TYR A 598 14.52 20.45 -17.40
CA TYR A 598 15.07 19.76 -16.23
C TYR A 598 14.82 20.54 -14.93
N THR A 599 14.78 19.79 -13.83
CA THR A 599 14.84 20.30 -12.45
C THR A 599 16.05 19.70 -11.77
N PHE A 600 16.84 20.51 -11.08
CA PHE A 600 18.01 20.07 -10.35
C PHE A 600 18.00 20.68 -8.95
N ASN A 601 18.00 19.83 -7.94
CA ASN A 601 18.06 20.18 -6.52
C ASN A 601 19.31 19.54 -5.93
N VAL A 602 20.13 20.31 -5.23
CA VAL A 602 21.28 19.80 -4.48
C VAL A 602 21.37 20.53 -3.15
N GLY A 603 21.58 19.79 -2.08
CA GLY A 603 21.64 20.38 -0.74
C GLY A 603 22.41 19.52 0.25
N VAL A 604 22.67 20.10 1.39
CA VAL A 604 23.31 19.45 2.52
C VAL A 604 22.60 19.84 3.81
N GLN A 605 22.41 18.86 4.68
CA GLN A 605 21.91 19.03 6.03
C GLN A 605 23.05 18.78 7.01
N VAL A 606 23.15 19.63 8.03
CA VAL A 606 23.98 19.44 9.20
C VAL A 606 23.04 19.20 10.38
N ILE A 607 23.23 18.10 11.10
CA ILE A 607 22.29 17.61 12.10
C ILE A 607 23.01 17.36 13.43
N PRO A 608 23.27 18.42 14.25
CA PRO A 608 23.69 18.26 15.62
C PRO A 608 22.57 17.64 16.45
N GLN A 609 22.92 16.62 17.22
CA GLN A 609 21.97 15.89 18.05
C GLN A 609 22.59 15.63 19.43
N LYS A 610 21.83 15.92 20.49
CA LYS A 610 22.17 15.55 21.86
C LYS A 610 21.10 14.58 22.37
N SER A 611 21.55 13.38 22.76
CA SER A 611 20.69 12.33 23.32
C SER A 611 21.07 12.11 24.77
N HIS A 612 20.09 12.08 25.65
CA HIS A 612 20.21 11.76 27.07
C HIS A 612 19.36 10.53 27.36
N PHE A 613 19.97 9.53 27.95
CA PHE A 613 19.35 8.22 28.22
C PHE A 613 19.60 7.83 29.67
N ILE A 614 18.54 7.51 30.38
CA ILE A 614 18.56 6.99 31.75
C ILE A 614 17.95 5.58 31.70
N GLN A 615 18.60 4.62 32.33
CA GLN A 615 18.11 3.27 32.47
C GLN A 615 18.46 2.69 33.84
N ASP A 616 17.47 2.02 34.43
CA ASP A 616 17.68 1.13 35.60
C ASP A 616 17.37 -0.30 35.14
N TYR A 617 18.36 -1.18 35.20
CA TYR A 617 18.24 -2.57 34.79
C TYR A 617 19.32 -3.44 35.44
N GLN A 618 18.95 -4.58 35.98
CA GLN A 618 19.86 -5.53 36.69
C GLN A 618 20.64 -4.86 37.82
N GLY A 619 20.00 -3.96 38.57
CA GLY A 619 20.67 -3.20 39.62
C GLY A 619 21.66 -2.13 39.14
N ILE A 620 21.82 -1.95 37.83
CA ILE A 620 22.70 -0.98 37.20
C ILE A 620 21.90 0.25 36.84
N HIS A 621 22.26 1.39 37.47
CA HIS A 621 21.77 2.70 37.07
C HIS A 621 22.72 3.30 36.01
N SER A 622 22.21 3.58 34.84
CA SER A 622 22.94 4.20 33.73
C SER A 622 22.32 5.55 33.39
N ASP A 623 23.12 6.60 33.48
CA ASP A 623 22.78 7.97 33.04
C ASP A 623 23.82 8.41 32.01
N THR A 624 23.43 8.44 30.75
CA THR A 624 24.38 8.62 29.64
C THR A 624 23.91 9.73 28.70
N THR A 625 24.82 10.65 28.38
CA THR A 625 24.60 11.70 27.39
C THR A 625 25.59 11.53 26.24
N ARG A 626 25.04 11.57 25.03
CA ARG A 626 25.81 11.51 23.78
C ARG A 626 25.49 12.67 22.88
N THR A 627 26.52 13.32 22.34
CA THR A 627 26.37 14.39 21.34
C THR A 627 27.05 13.97 20.05
N VAL A 628 26.34 14.11 18.94
CA VAL A 628 26.81 13.72 17.60
C VAL A 628 26.36 14.76 16.59
N THR A 629 27.19 15.02 15.58
CA THR A 629 26.82 15.84 14.44
C THR A 629 26.86 14.99 13.18
N ASN A 630 25.72 14.87 12.50
CA ASN A 630 25.58 14.11 11.27
C ASN A 630 25.51 15.06 10.07
N PHE A 631 25.89 14.53 8.89
CA PHE A 631 25.77 15.20 7.61
C PHE A 631 24.91 14.36 6.69
N ALA A 632 23.98 15.01 5.98
CA ALA A 632 23.08 14.33 5.05
C ALA A 632 23.02 15.11 3.71
N PRO A 633 23.91 14.80 2.76
CA PRO A 633 23.82 15.38 1.42
C PRO A 633 22.67 14.77 0.64
N THR A 634 22.03 15.59 -0.17
CA THR A 634 20.92 15.21 -1.03
C THR A 634 21.08 15.80 -2.44
N MET A 635 20.64 15.05 -3.45
CA MET A 635 20.58 15.50 -4.83
C MET A 635 19.34 14.89 -5.50
N ASP A 636 18.57 15.71 -6.23
CA ASP A 636 17.47 15.27 -7.09
C ASP A 636 17.62 15.93 -8.45
N PHE A 637 17.74 15.12 -9.49
CA PHE A 637 17.83 15.55 -10.87
C PHE A 637 16.73 14.91 -11.68
N ARG A 638 15.87 15.71 -12.30
CA ARG A 638 14.83 15.27 -13.21
C ARG A 638 15.04 15.89 -14.58
N TRP A 639 15.14 15.08 -15.58
CA TRP A 639 15.21 15.49 -16.98
C TRP A 639 13.94 15.05 -17.70
N LYS A 640 13.20 16.01 -18.25
CA LYS A 640 12.03 15.81 -19.09
C LYS A 640 12.50 15.69 -20.53
N LYS A 641 12.75 14.47 -21.03
CA LYS A 641 13.18 14.19 -22.40
C LYS A 641 12.14 14.63 -23.42
N SER A 642 10.86 14.41 -23.10
CA SER A 642 9.70 14.73 -23.94
C SER A 642 8.48 14.98 -23.05
N ALA A 643 7.32 15.24 -23.62
CA ALA A 643 6.06 15.27 -22.88
C ALA A 643 5.71 13.91 -22.24
N THR A 644 6.30 12.83 -22.74
CA THR A 644 5.99 11.43 -22.40
C THR A 644 7.15 10.67 -21.79
N GLY A 645 8.36 11.24 -21.81
CA GLY A 645 9.58 10.61 -21.36
C GLY A 645 10.32 11.44 -20.33
N GLN A 646 10.74 10.80 -19.22
CA GLN A 646 11.55 11.45 -18.19
C GLN A 646 12.59 10.49 -17.61
N LEU A 647 13.70 11.09 -17.17
CA LEU A 647 14.71 10.45 -16.35
C LEU A 647 14.79 11.20 -15.03
N ARG A 648 14.78 10.48 -13.92
CA ARG A 648 15.01 11.04 -12.59
C ARG A 648 16.13 10.29 -11.89
N PHE A 649 17.06 11.02 -11.33
CA PHE A 649 18.11 10.52 -10.47
C PHE A 649 17.98 11.16 -9.10
N THR A 650 17.98 10.35 -8.06
CA THR A 650 17.95 10.82 -6.66
C THR A 650 19.11 10.20 -5.89
N TYR A 651 19.86 11.03 -5.20
CA TYR A 651 20.82 10.61 -4.21
C TYR A 651 20.44 11.17 -2.86
N ARG A 652 20.36 10.30 -1.86
CA ARG A 652 20.09 10.68 -0.47
C ARG A 652 21.00 9.91 0.45
N ALA A 653 21.72 10.63 1.31
CA ALA A 653 22.48 10.04 2.38
C ALA A 653 21.86 10.41 3.72
N ASN A 654 21.90 9.48 4.66
CA ASN A 654 21.48 9.72 6.03
C ASN A 654 22.35 8.94 7.01
N SER A 655 22.58 9.52 8.18
CA SER A 655 23.23 8.86 9.28
C SER A 655 22.19 8.43 10.32
N SER A 656 22.37 7.22 10.84
CA SER A 656 21.52 6.66 11.90
C SER A 656 22.37 6.35 13.13
N GLN A 657 21.92 6.82 14.28
CA GLN A 657 22.57 6.51 15.55
C GLN A 657 22.24 5.08 15.99
N PRO A 658 23.15 4.38 16.72
CA PRO A 658 22.80 3.18 17.48
C PRO A 658 21.68 3.50 18.47
N GLN A 659 20.89 2.51 18.80
CA GLN A 659 19.94 2.65 19.91
C GLN A 659 20.72 2.83 21.20
N MET A 660 20.21 3.64 22.13
CA MET A 660 20.94 3.89 23.38
C MET A 660 21.07 2.62 24.22
N SER A 661 20.07 1.74 24.18
CA SER A 661 20.13 0.40 24.79
C SER A 661 21.31 -0.43 24.29
N ASP A 662 21.62 -0.33 23.00
CA ASP A 662 22.72 -1.11 22.40
C ASP A 662 24.09 -0.61 22.81
N LEU A 663 24.17 0.62 23.32
CA LEU A 663 25.39 1.27 23.80
C LEU A 663 25.72 0.96 25.27
N LEU A 664 24.83 0.34 26.00
CA LEU A 664 25.04 -0.06 27.37
C LEU A 664 25.73 -1.42 27.43
N ASP A 665 26.74 -1.59 28.28
CA ASP A 665 27.40 -2.89 28.52
C ASP A 665 26.56 -3.73 29.50
N ILE A 666 25.37 -4.08 29.07
CA ILE A 666 24.39 -4.86 29.83
C ILE A 666 24.08 -6.13 29.05
N THR A 667 24.03 -7.25 29.76
CA THR A 667 23.63 -8.54 29.22
C THR A 667 22.18 -8.83 29.62
N ASP A 668 21.27 -8.89 28.63
CA ASP A 668 19.89 -9.35 28.85
C ASP A 668 19.81 -10.86 28.60
N ASN A 669 19.65 -11.61 29.66
CA ASN A 669 19.50 -13.07 29.71
C ASN A 669 18.09 -13.49 30.05
N SER A 670 17.12 -12.62 29.86
CA SER A 670 15.71 -12.92 30.11
C SER A 670 15.18 -14.09 29.28
N ASP A 671 15.75 -14.35 28.11
CA ASP A 671 15.58 -15.59 27.35
C ASP A 671 16.92 -16.34 27.31
N PRO A 672 17.06 -17.46 28.01
CA PRO A 672 18.35 -18.16 28.10
C PRO A 672 18.82 -18.75 26.78
N LEU A 673 17.95 -18.97 25.82
CA LEU A 673 18.32 -19.41 24.47
C LEU A 673 18.66 -18.24 23.52
N ASN A 674 18.35 -16.99 23.87
CA ASN A 674 18.58 -15.82 23.03
C ASN A 674 19.07 -14.64 23.88
N ILE A 675 20.29 -14.74 24.36
CA ILE A 675 20.93 -13.72 25.20
C ILE A 675 21.35 -12.52 24.31
N THR A 676 21.09 -11.31 24.77
CA THR A 676 21.56 -10.11 24.07
C THR A 676 22.52 -9.31 24.93
N LYS A 677 23.59 -8.76 24.33
CA LYS A 677 24.59 -7.95 24.99
C LYS A 677 24.76 -6.61 24.25
N GLY A 678 24.87 -5.51 24.98
CA GLY A 678 25.16 -4.21 24.40
C GLY A 678 26.62 -4.02 24.02
N ASN A 679 26.90 -2.95 23.25
CA ASN A 679 28.24 -2.58 22.80
C ASN A 679 28.45 -1.05 22.86
N PRO A 680 29.15 -0.53 23.89
CA PRO A 680 29.42 0.91 24.01
C PRO A 680 30.27 1.50 22.87
N GLY A 681 31.01 0.66 22.15
CA GLY A 681 31.89 1.06 21.04
C GLY A 681 31.16 1.38 19.72
N LEU A 682 29.84 1.25 19.65
CA LEU A 682 29.10 1.46 18.41
C LEU A 682 29.20 2.89 17.88
N LYS A 683 29.50 2.97 16.58
CA LYS A 683 29.52 4.21 15.79
C LYS A 683 28.22 4.39 14.99
N PRO A 684 27.84 5.62 14.64
CA PRO A 684 26.74 5.87 13.72
C PRO A 684 26.93 5.17 12.39
N SER A 685 25.86 4.61 11.87
CA SER A 685 25.84 4.09 10.50
C SER A 685 25.56 5.22 9.50
N PHE A 686 26.15 5.14 8.31
CA PHE A 686 25.94 6.08 7.22
C PHE A 686 25.43 5.35 5.99
N ARG A 687 24.15 5.58 5.66
CA ARG A 687 23.48 4.93 4.54
C ARG A 687 23.37 5.88 3.37
N GLN A 688 23.74 5.40 2.20
CA GLN A 688 23.66 6.10 0.93
C GLN A 688 22.69 5.36 0.01
N ASN A 689 21.73 6.09 -0.57
CA ASN A 689 20.74 5.56 -1.48
C ASN A 689 20.80 6.29 -2.82
N PHE A 690 20.95 5.54 -3.89
CA PHE A 690 20.96 6.00 -5.27
C PHE A 690 19.77 5.40 -5.98
N ASN A 691 18.92 6.24 -6.55
CA ASN A 691 17.76 5.79 -7.30
C ASN A 691 17.77 6.44 -8.68
N LEU A 692 17.72 5.62 -9.71
CA LEU A 692 17.54 6.04 -11.08
C LEU A 692 16.20 5.51 -11.57
N PHE A 693 15.42 6.38 -12.18
CA PHE A 693 14.13 6.04 -12.74
C PHE A 693 14.02 6.62 -14.15
N TYR A 694 13.69 5.79 -15.11
CA TYR A 694 13.41 6.20 -16.49
C TYR A 694 12.06 5.65 -16.91
N ASN A 695 11.22 6.49 -17.51
CA ASN A 695 10.01 6.04 -18.19
C ASN A 695 9.83 6.82 -19.49
N ASP A 696 9.27 6.12 -20.49
CA ASP A 696 8.86 6.73 -21.75
C ASP A 696 7.60 6.03 -22.29
N TYR A 697 6.72 6.78 -22.92
CA TYR A 697 5.51 6.24 -23.53
C TYR A 697 5.41 6.66 -25.00
N PHE A 698 5.36 5.67 -25.88
CA PHE A 698 5.29 5.85 -27.33
C PHE A 698 3.84 5.71 -27.79
N GLN A 699 3.16 6.85 -27.91
CA GLN A 699 1.73 6.92 -28.18
C GLN A 699 1.30 6.22 -29.48
N LYS A 700 2.09 6.29 -30.55
CA LYS A 700 1.80 5.65 -31.83
C LYS A 700 1.64 4.13 -31.75
N HIS A 701 2.38 3.50 -30.87
CA HIS A 701 2.43 2.05 -30.68
C HIS A 701 1.84 1.59 -29.36
N GLN A 702 1.28 2.52 -28.58
CA GLN A 702 0.78 2.27 -27.22
C GLN A 702 1.81 1.48 -26.38
N ARG A 703 3.08 1.87 -26.47
CA ARG A 703 4.19 1.22 -25.77
C ARG A 703 4.61 2.03 -24.57
N ALA A 704 4.71 1.36 -23.43
CA ALA A 704 5.31 1.91 -22.23
C ALA A 704 6.62 1.16 -21.95
N VAL A 705 7.69 1.93 -21.72
CA VAL A 705 8.97 1.41 -21.24
C VAL A 705 9.26 2.06 -19.91
N MET A 706 9.67 1.28 -18.94
CA MET A 706 10.10 1.77 -17.65
C MET A 706 11.29 0.98 -17.15
N THR A 707 12.25 1.69 -16.56
CA THR A 707 13.39 1.09 -15.89
C THR A 707 13.66 1.83 -14.60
N PHE A 708 13.97 1.10 -13.57
CA PHE A 708 14.45 1.68 -12.31
C PHE A 708 15.66 0.92 -11.80
N VAL A 709 16.57 1.64 -11.20
CA VAL A 709 17.73 1.09 -10.51
C VAL A 709 17.76 1.70 -9.12
N ASN A 710 17.76 0.86 -8.10
CA ASN A 710 17.95 1.28 -6.72
C ASN A 710 19.23 0.62 -6.22
N PHE A 711 20.12 1.42 -5.65
CA PHE A 711 21.34 0.94 -5.02
C PHE A 711 21.47 1.57 -3.65
N SER A 712 21.75 0.75 -2.65
CA SER A 712 21.92 1.20 -1.27
C SER A 712 23.18 0.57 -0.69
N THR A 713 24.02 1.42 -0.09
CA THR A 713 25.19 0.96 0.67
C THR A 713 25.22 1.60 2.04
N THR A 714 25.71 0.87 3.03
CA THR A 714 25.78 1.35 4.41
C THR A 714 27.20 1.18 4.95
N SER A 715 27.83 2.31 5.26
CA SER A 715 29.10 2.33 5.99
C SER A 715 28.84 2.27 7.49
N ASN A 716 29.70 1.58 8.24
CA ASN A 716 29.50 1.31 9.66
C ASN A 716 28.11 0.72 9.96
N SER A 717 27.63 -0.19 9.11
CA SER A 717 26.37 -0.88 9.35
C SER A 717 26.39 -1.54 10.73
N ILE A 718 25.35 -1.33 11.52
CA ILE A 718 25.18 -2.04 12.78
C ILE A 718 24.59 -3.40 12.43
N SER A 719 25.37 -4.44 12.65
CA SER A 719 25.00 -5.83 12.41
C SER A 719 25.26 -6.64 13.68
N ASN A 720 24.56 -7.75 13.83
CA ASN A 720 24.74 -8.60 14.99
C ASN A 720 25.98 -9.49 14.81
N LYS A 721 26.81 -9.51 15.86
CA LYS A 721 27.72 -10.60 16.13
C LYS A 721 26.94 -11.69 16.86
N THR A 722 26.87 -12.87 16.31
CA THR A 722 26.14 -13.99 16.89
C THR A 722 27.12 -15.08 17.30
N THR A 723 27.10 -15.45 18.58
CA THR A 723 27.93 -16.50 19.17
C THR A 723 27.02 -17.66 19.57
N LEU A 724 27.36 -18.88 19.17
CA LEU A 724 26.67 -20.08 19.58
C LEU A 724 27.10 -20.50 20.99
N ASP A 725 26.15 -20.92 21.80
CA ASP A 725 26.43 -21.73 22.97
C ASP A 725 26.29 -23.22 22.59
N PRO A 726 27.37 -23.94 22.39
CA PRO A 726 27.33 -25.32 21.92
C PRO A 726 26.72 -26.29 22.96
N VAL A 727 26.67 -25.87 24.24
CA VAL A 727 26.16 -26.71 25.34
C VAL A 727 24.64 -26.64 25.37
N THR A 728 24.06 -25.44 25.38
CA THR A 728 22.62 -25.24 25.45
C THR A 728 21.95 -25.17 24.09
N GLY A 729 22.72 -24.94 23.02
CA GLY A 729 22.20 -24.63 21.69
C GLY A 729 21.60 -23.23 21.65
N GLY A 730 21.78 -22.41 22.67
CA GLY A 730 21.40 -21.01 22.71
C GLY A 730 22.36 -20.12 21.93
N ARG A 731 22.04 -18.83 21.82
CA ARG A 731 22.89 -17.86 21.14
C ARG A 731 23.01 -16.57 21.90
N ILE A 732 24.20 -15.96 21.82
CA ILE A 732 24.47 -14.64 22.35
C ILE A 732 24.61 -13.70 21.17
N THR A 733 23.86 -12.61 21.18
CA THR A 733 23.85 -11.63 20.11
C THR A 733 24.33 -10.27 20.63
N GLN A 734 25.33 -9.69 19.97
CA GLN A 734 25.88 -8.38 20.29
C GLN A 734 25.94 -7.51 19.03
N PRO A 735 25.44 -6.27 19.04
CA PRO A 735 25.53 -5.38 17.89
C PRO A 735 26.99 -4.90 17.70
N GLU A 736 27.46 -4.95 16.46
CA GLU A 736 28.78 -4.44 16.05
C GLU A 736 28.71 -3.64 14.75
N ASN A 737 29.67 -2.71 14.57
CA ASN A 737 29.80 -2.01 13.30
C ASN A 737 30.59 -2.85 12.30
N ILE A 738 30.03 -3.00 11.11
CA ILE A 738 30.67 -3.71 10.02
C ILE A 738 30.46 -2.98 8.68
N ASN A 739 31.46 -3.06 7.82
CA ASN A 739 31.38 -2.53 6.45
C ASN A 739 31.19 -3.67 5.45
N GLY A 740 30.57 -3.33 4.31
CA GLY A 740 30.37 -4.26 3.22
C GLY A 740 28.89 -4.58 2.93
N ASN A 741 27.95 -4.09 3.75
CA ASN A 741 26.53 -4.26 3.50
C ASN A 741 26.04 -3.34 2.37
N TRP A 742 25.58 -3.92 1.29
CA TRP A 742 24.96 -3.20 0.16
C TRP A 742 23.96 -4.06 -0.57
N ASN A 743 23.03 -3.41 -1.24
CA ASN A 743 22.06 -4.10 -2.08
C ASN A 743 21.73 -3.27 -3.31
N GLY A 744 21.46 -3.95 -4.40
CA GLY A 744 21.03 -3.39 -5.66
C GLY A 744 19.78 -4.06 -6.20
N ASN A 745 18.94 -3.28 -6.85
CA ASN A 745 17.74 -3.78 -7.52
C ASN A 745 17.58 -3.05 -8.85
N LEU A 746 17.41 -3.79 -9.94
CA LEU A 746 17.10 -3.28 -11.26
C LEU A 746 15.77 -3.85 -11.72
N GLY A 747 14.81 -2.99 -12.06
CA GLY A 747 13.55 -3.37 -12.65
C GLY A 747 13.41 -2.83 -14.06
N PHE A 748 12.91 -3.67 -14.95
CA PHE A 748 12.56 -3.31 -16.32
C PHE A 748 11.14 -3.77 -16.63
N MET A 749 10.32 -2.85 -17.14
CA MET A 749 8.97 -3.16 -17.60
C MET A 749 8.79 -2.71 -19.03
N PHE A 750 8.17 -3.56 -19.81
CA PHE A 750 7.75 -3.27 -21.16
C PHE A 750 6.31 -3.71 -21.36
N ASN A 751 5.48 -2.80 -21.86
CA ASN A 751 4.10 -3.05 -22.20
C ASN A 751 3.84 -2.56 -23.62
N THR A 752 3.20 -3.36 -24.45
CA THR A 752 2.86 -2.97 -25.83
C THR A 752 1.55 -3.58 -26.28
N ALA A 753 0.78 -2.80 -27.00
CA ALA A 753 -0.25 -3.36 -27.88
C ALA A 753 0.42 -3.91 -29.14
N VAL A 754 0.08 -5.13 -29.53
CA VAL A 754 0.61 -5.79 -30.73
C VAL A 754 -0.11 -5.30 -31.97
N ASP A 755 -1.42 -5.06 -31.84
CA ASP A 755 -2.28 -4.56 -32.91
C ASP A 755 -2.74 -3.12 -32.65
N SER A 756 -3.10 -2.41 -33.71
CA SER A 756 -3.55 -1.01 -33.63
C SER A 756 -4.86 -0.82 -32.86
N ALA A 757 -5.67 -1.86 -32.79
CA ALA A 757 -6.94 -1.88 -32.05
C ALA A 757 -6.75 -2.23 -30.56
N ALA A 758 -5.51 -2.59 -30.17
CA ALA A 758 -5.16 -3.01 -28.82
C ALA A 758 -5.98 -4.20 -28.27
N PHE A 759 -6.35 -5.13 -29.16
CA PHE A 759 -6.93 -6.41 -28.76
C PHE A 759 -5.88 -7.30 -28.10
N PHE A 760 -4.68 -7.34 -28.69
CA PHE A 760 -3.55 -8.11 -28.20
C PHE A 760 -2.59 -7.20 -27.45
N ASN A 761 -2.28 -7.55 -26.21
CA ASN A 761 -1.31 -6.83 -25.39
C ASN A 761 -0.32 -7.81 -24.81
N VAL A 762 0.94 -7.38 -24.75
CA VAL A 762 2.03 -8.13 -24.13
C VAL A 762 2.65 -7.25 -23.05
N ASN A 763 2.82 -7.82 -21.86
CA ASN A 763 3.46 -7.19 -20.71
C ASN A 763 4.62 -8.08 -20.28
N THR A 764 5.77 -7.45 -20.01
CA THR A 764 6.88 -8.13 -19.35
C THR A 764 7.39 -7.29 -18.21
N PHE A 765 7.79 -7.95 -17.14
CA PHE A 765 8.44 -7.33 -15.99
C PHE A 765 9.60 -8.20 -15.53
N THR A 766 10.81 -7.65 -15.67
CA THR A 766 12.06 -8.26 -15.24
C THR A 766 12.53 -7.55 -13.99
N ASN A 767 12.89 -8.29 -12.96
CA ASN A 767 13.51 -7.74 -11.76
C ASN A 767 14.77 -8.52 -11.43
N LEU A 768 15.90 -7.80 -11.32
CA LEU A 768 17.18 -8.34 -10.88
C LEU A 768 17.50 -7.74 -9.53
N SER A 769 17.77 -8.57 -8.55
CA SER A 769 18.16 -8.13 -7.21
C SER A 769 19.47 -8.78 -6.80
N TYR A 770 20.28 -8.03 -6.08
CA TYR A 770 21.49 -8.52 -5.47
C TYR A 770 21.64 -7.91 -4.08
N ALA A 771 21.92 -8.76 -3.10
CA ALA A 771 22.22 -8.34 -1.72
C ALA A 771 23.53 -8.96 -1.26
N HIS A 772 24.40 -8.14 -0.69
CA HIS A 772 25.63 -8.53 -0.05
C HIS A 772 25.51 -8.21 1.43
N ASN A 773 25.28 -9.23 2.24
CA ASN A 773 25.04 -9.13 3.67
C ASN A 773 26.29 -9.59 4.41
N VAL A 774 26.75 -8.78 5.36
CA VAL A 774 27.95 -9.04 6.14
C VAL A 774 27.59 -8.96 7.62
N GLY A 775 28.06 -9.95 8.37
CA GLY A 775 27.92 -10.03 9.82
C GLY A 775 29.13 -10.72 10.45
N TYR A 776 29.08 -10.91 11.76
CA TYR A 776 30.06 -11.71 12.49
C TYR A 776 29.40 -12.91 13.15
N VAL A 777 30.07 -14.04 13.14
CA VAL A 777 29.64 -15.27 13.82
C VAL A 777 30.80 -15.88 14.59
N SER A 778 30.49 -16.64 15.63
CA SER A 778 31.48 -17.38 16.41
C SER A 778 30.87 -18.72 16.84
N VAL A 779 31.65 -19.78 16.80
CA VAL A 779 31.24 -21.13 17.16
C VAL A 779 31.10 -21.33 18.67
N ASP A 780 31.78 -20.51 19.47
CA ASP A 780 31.65 -20.49 20.92
C ASP A 780 32.16 -19.15 21.48
N MET A 781 32.08 -18.98 22.80
CA MET A 781 32.47 -17.75 23.50
C MET A 781 33.99 -17.47 23.49
N ASN A 782 34.82 -18.50 23.32
CA ASN A 782 36.28 -18.42 23.40
C ASN A 782 36.91 -18.32 22.00
N SER A 783 36.14 -18.55 20.94
CA SER A 783 36.63 -18.52 19.57
C SER A 783 36.59 -17.11 18.99
N ASP A 784 37.57 -16.79 18.15
CA ASP A 784 37.57 -15.54 17.39
C ASP A 784 36.35 -15.44 16.48
N SER A 785 35.78 -14.25 16.40
CA SER A 785 34.68 -13.99 15.51
C SER A 785 35.11 -14.03 14.05
N GLN A 786 34.43 -14.80 13.25
CA GLN A 786 34.63 -14.91 11.82
C GLN A 786 33.66 -13.97 11.07
N LYS A 787 34.16 -13.34 10.03
CA LYS A 787 33.33 -12.56 9.15
C LYS A 787 32.45 -13.48 8.31
N SER A 788 31.14 -13.35 8.45
CA SER A 788 30.17 -14.09 7.65
C SER A 788 29.66 -13.20 6.51
N VAL A 789 29.80 -13.67 5.28
CA VAL A 789 29.31 -13.01 4.09
C VAL A 789 28.30 -13.91 3.40
N THR A 790 27.11 -13.39 3.21
CA THR A 790 26.06 -14.07 2.43
C THR A 790 25.62 -13.19 1.27
N THR A 791 25.72 -13.74 0.07
CA THR A 791 25.21 -13.07 -1.14
C THR A 791 23.93 -13.73 -1.59
N SER A 792 22.97 -12.89 -1.99
CA SER A 792 21.69 -13.33 -2.53
C SER A 792 21.46 -12.69 -3.89
N THR A 793 21.37 -13.48 -4.93
CA THR A 793 21.06 -13.04 -6.29
C THR A 793 19.65 -13.50 -6.63
N GLY A 794 18.76 -12.56 -6.94
CA GLY A 794 17.39 -12.85 -7.35
C GLY A 794 17.14 -12.43 -8.80
N ILE A 795 16.52 -13.31 -9.58
CA ILE A 795 16.04 -13.03 -10.93
C ILE A 795 14.56 -13.36 -10.96
N SER A 796 13.74 -12.35 -11.24
CA SER A 796 12.31 -12.53 -11.42
C SER A 796 11.91 -12.04 -12.79
N GLU A 797 11.25 -12.88 -13.56
CA GLU A 797 10.67 -12.54 -14.86
C GLU A 797 9.19 -12.88 -14.83
N ARG A 798 8.38 -11.95 -15.30
CA ARG A 798 6.95 -12.15 -15.52
C ARG A 798 6.60 -11.74 -16.94
N LEU A 799 5.94 -12.63 -17.64
CA LEU A 799 5.43 -12.42 -18.99
C LEU A 799 3.92 -12.67 -18.99
N ALA A 800 3.15 -11.76 -19.57
CA ALA A 800 1.72 -11.96 -19.78
C ALA A 800 1.32 -11.48 -21.19
N GLY A 801 0.54 -12.32 -21.87
CA GLY A 801 -0.10 -12.00 -23.13
C GLY A 801 -1.62 -12.01 -22.95
N SER A 802 -2.32 -10.98 -23.41
CA SER A 802 -3.78 -10.95 -23.31
C SER A 802 -4.41 -10.59 -24.66
N TYR A 803 -5.49 -11.30 -24.97
CA TYR A 803 -6.46 -10.94 -26.02
C TYR A 803 -7.76 -10.51 -25.38
N ARG A 804 -8.32 -9.38 -25.80
CA ARG A 804 -9.56 -8.87 -25.24
C ARG A 804 -10.40 -8.19 -26.31
N ASN A 805 -11.66 -8.61 -26.40
CA ASN A 805 -12.69 -7.92 -27.16
C ASN A 805 -13.96 -7.71 -26.28
N ASP A 806 -15.10 -7.38 -26.89
CA ASP A 806 -16.32 -7.02 -26.16
C ASP A 806 -16.96 -8.18 -25.36
N TRP A 807 -16.74 -9.43 -25.78
CA TRP A 807 -17.35 -10.61 -25.19
C TRP A 807 -16.34 -11.65 -24.66
N LEU A 808 -15.09 -11.63 -25.13
CA LEU A 808 -14.05 -12.60 -24.82
C LEU A 808 -12.79 -11.90 -24.26
N GLU A 809 -12.28 -12.42 -23.17
CA GLU A 809 -10.97 -12.09 -22.64
C GLU A 809 -10.18 -13.40 -22.43
N ILE A 810 -8.97 -13.45 -22.94
CA ILE A 810 -8.02 -14.54 -22.69
C ILE A 810 -6.72 -13.90 -22.23
N GLU A 811 -6.17 -14.36 -21.12
CA GLU A 811 -4.85 -13.97 -20.63
C GLU A 811 -4.04 -15.24 -20.38
N LEU A 812 -2.84 -15.28 -20.91
CA LEU A 812 -1.83 -16.28 -20.58
C LEU A 812 -0.72 -15.58 -19.82
N ASN A 813 -0.28 -16.16 -18.73
CA ASN A 813 0.77 -15.60 -17.88
C ASN A 813 1.79 -16.68 -17.50
N GLY A 814 3.01 -16.23 -17.33
CA GLY A 814 4.11 -17.03 -16.81
C GLY A 814 5.01 -16.17 -15.96
N SER A 815 5.51 -16.70 -14.87
CA SER A 815 6.56 -16.08 -14.09
C SER A 815 7.56 -17.10 -13.58
N VAL A 816 8.81 -16.65 -13.47
CA VAL A 816 9.92 -17.40 -12.89
C VAL A 816 10.57 -16.52 -11.86
N ASN A 817 10.71 -17.03 -10.64
CA ASN A 817 11.53 -16.44 -9.61
C ASN A 817 12.66 -17.41 -9.28
N TYR A 818 13.86 -17.01 -9.60
CA TYR A 818 15.08 -17.72 -9.24
C TYR A 818 15.80 -16.95 -8.15
N GLN A 819 16.26 -17.66 -7.14
CA GLN A 819 17.07 -17.10 -6.08
C GLN A 819 18.27 -18.00 -5.83
N HIS A 820 19.47 -17.46 -6.00
CA HIS A 820 20.74 -18.07 -5.67
C HIS A 820 21.30 -17.44 -4.39
N ASN A 821 21.56 -18.26 -3.40
CA ASN A 821 22.12 -17.83 -2.13
C ASN A 821 23.42 -18.54 -1.89
N ARG A 822 24.46 -17.78 -1.59
CA ARG A 822 25.81 -18.26 -1.32
C ARG A 822 26.31 -17.74 0.01
N SER A 823 26.74 -18.64 0.87
CA SER A 823 27.52 -18.32 2.07
C SER A 823 29.00 -18.52 1.80
N GLU A 824 29.85 -17.56 2.15
CA GLU A 824 31.30 -17.69 2.01
C GLU A 824 31.90 -18.64 3.08
N LEU A 825 31.25 -18.71 4.25
CA LEU A 825 31.67 -19.62 5.32
C LEU A 825 31.30 -21.07 5.01
N GLN A 826 30.16 -21.31 4.37
CA GLN A 826 29.65 -22.64 4.11
C GLN A 826 29.34 -22.82 2.62
N THR A 827 30.39 -22.97 1.84
CA THR A 827 30.29 -23.07 0.37
C THR A 827 29.53 -24.31 -0.11
N ASN A 828 29.45 -25.35 0.70
CA ASN A 828 28.69 -26.57 0.37
C ASN A 828 27.17 -26.42 0.56
N ASN A 829 26.74 -25.36 1.25
CA ASN A 829 25.33 -25.11 1.55
C ASN A 829 24.73 -24.01 0.64
N ASN A 830 25.34 -23.78 -0.53
CA ASN A 830 24.75 -22.92 -1.54
C ASN A 830 23.40 -23.47 -1.99
N LEU A 831 22.42 -22.56 -2.13
CA LEU A 831 21.05 -22.95 -2.44
C LEU A 831 20.51 -22.20 -3.63
N ASP A 832 19.95 -22.99 -4.53
CA ASP A 832 19.20 -22.55 -5.68
C ASP A 832 17.72 -22.84 -5.49
N THR A 833 16.90 -21.78 -5.38
CA THR A 833 15.45 -21.96 -5.34
C THR A 833 14.80 -21.43 -6.59
N TRP A 834 13.83 -22.17 -7.03
CA TRP A 834 13.03 -21.86 -8.20
C TRP A 834 11.55 -21.86 -7.83
N GLN A 835 10.87 -20.81 -8.24
CA GLN A 835 9.42 -20.73 -8.17
C GLN A 835 8.90 -20.40 -9.56
N PHE A 836 8.10 -21.29 -10.11
CA PHE A 836 7.46 -21.14 -11.42
C PHE A 836 5.97 -20.93 -11.21
N THR A 837 5.39 -19.96 -11.89
CA THR A 837 3.93 -19.83 -11.99
C THR A 837 3.60 -19.69 -13.46
N TYR A 838 2.72 -20.54 -13.97
CA TYR A 838 2.23 -20.44 -15.35
C TYR A 838 0.78 -20.86 -15.43
N GLY A 839 0.03 -20.21 -16.30
CA GLY A 839 -1.38 -20.46 -16.41
C GLY A 839 -2.10 -19.45 -17.28
N GLY A 840 -3.38 -19.34 -17.07
CA GLY A 840 -4.18 -18.40 -17.82
C GLY A 840 -5.55 -18.14 -17.22
N MET A 841 -6.20 -17.12 -17.75
CA MET A 841 -7.54 -16.72 -17.43
C MET A 841 -8.38 -16.64 -18.70
N VAL A 842 -9.62 -17.09 -18.62
CA VAL A 842 -10.64 -16.92 -19.67
C VAL A 842 -11.84 -16.22 -19.06
N GLY A 843 -12.28 -15.13 -19.69
CA GLY A 843 -13.49 -14.40 -19.36
C GLY A 843 -14.42 -14.31 -20.57
N ILE A 844 -15.66 -14.78 -20.42
CA ILE A 844 -16.67 -14.77 -21.48
C ILE A 844 -17.89 -14.01 -20.95
N THR A 845 -18.46 -13.13 -21.76
CA THR A 845 -19.75 -12.49 -21.45
C THR A 845 -20.70 -12.78 -22.60
N ALA A 846 -21.78 -13.47 -22.28
CA ALA A 846 -22.85 -13.75 -23.22
C ALA A 846 -23.68 -12.50 -23.50
N PRO A 847 -24.32 -12.40 -24.68
CA PRO A 847 -25.17 -11.26 -25.06
C PRO A 847 -26.33 -10.98 -24.09
N TRP A 848 -26.80 -12.00 -23.38
CA TRP A 848 -27.90 -11.89 -22.38
C TRP A 848 -27.39 -11.51 -20.97
N GLY A 849 -26.11 -11.19 -20.81
CA GLY A 849 -25.54 -10.65 -19.55
C GLY A 849 -24.98 -11.67 -18.58
N THR A 850 -24.94 -12.97 -18.92
CA THR A 850 -24.19 -13.97 -18.14
C THR A 850 -22.70 -13.79 -18.40
N SER A 851 -21.89 -13.76 -17.34
CA SER A 851 -20.44 -13.77 -17.49
C SER A 851 -19.81 -14.94 -16.73
N LEU A 852 -18.87 -15.62 -17.40
CA LEU A 852 -18.01 -16.66 -16.86
C LEU A 852 -16.60 -16.12 -16.80
N THR A 853 -15.94 -16.26 -15.68
CA THR A 853 -14.48 -16.00 -15.54
C THR A 853 -13.86 -17.19 -14.85
N THR A 854 -12.80 -17.72 -15.42
CA THR A 854 -12.04 -18.82 -14.81
C THR A 854 -10.56 -18.59 -14.98
N ASN A 855 -9.78 -18.95 -13.96
CA ASN A 855 -8.33 -18.94 -14.04
C ASN A 855 -7.76 -20.26 -13.50
N LEU A 856 -6.74 -20.74 -14.17
CA LEU A 856 -6.01 -21.95 -13.83
C LEU A 856 -4.53 -21.62 -13.85
N ASN A 857 -3.87 -21.78 -12.70
CA ASN A 857 -2.45 -21.50 -12.56
C ASN A 857 -1.74 -22.67 -11.87
N MET A 858 -0.66 -23.13 -12.47
CA MET A 858 0.28 -24.05 -11.84
C MET A 858 1.35 -23.23 -11.14
N GLN A 859 1.54 -23.49 -9.86
CA GLN A 859 2.63 -22.96 -9.05
C GLN A 859 3.54 -24.12 -8.63
N SER A 860 4.82 -24.03 -8.94
CA SER A 860 5.81 -25.08 -8.64
C SER A 860 6.96 -24.47 -7.86
N ARG A 861 7.38 -25.12 -6.80
CA ARG A 861 8.53 -24.73 -5.97
C ARG A 861 9.58 -25.83 -5.95
N ARG A 862 10.85 -25.43 -6.00
CA ARG A 862 12.01 -26.36 -6.00
C ARG A 862 13.17 -25.76 -5.22
N GLY A 863 14.01 -26.61 -4.66
CA GLY A 863 15.23 -26.22 -3.97
C GLY A 863 15.04 -25.81 -2.51
N TYR A 864 13.92 -26.17 -1.88
CA TYR A 864 13.72 -26.00 -0.46
C TYR A 864 14.30 -27.17 0.32
N SER A 865 14.85 -26.92 1.53
CA SER A 865 15.49 -27.93 2.38
C SER A 865 14.48 -28.90 2.96
N ASP A 866 13.32 -28.41 3.41
CA ASP A 866 12.18 -29.25 3.74
C ASP A 866 11.53 -29.71 2.44
N SER A 867 11.56 -31.01 2.19
CA SER A 867 11.01 -31.61 0.98
C SER A 867 9.50 -31.39 0.83
N SER A 868 8.77 -31.21 1.93
CA SER A 868 7.33 -30.91 1.93
C SER A 868 7.03 -29.53 1.30
N MET A 869 8.01 -28.63 1.27
CA MET A 869 7.90 -27.30 0.65
C MET A 869 8.20 -27.30 -0.85
N ASN A 870 8.69 -28.41 -1.43
CA ASN A 870 8.92 -28.56 -2.86
C ASN A 870 7.62 -29.00 -3.58
N THR A 871 6.66 -28.10 -3.68
CA THR A 871 5.28 -28.36 -4.11
C THR A 871 5.03 -28.14 -5.59
N ASN A 872 3.98 -28.79 -6.09
CA ASN A 872 3.28 -28.44 -7.35
C ASN A 872 1.82 -28.20 -7.00
N GLU A 873 1.35 -26.98 -7.22
CA GLU A 873 0.01 -26.55 -6.84
C GLU A 873 -0.73 -26.08 -8.10
N LEU A 874 -1.73 -26.83 -8.51
CA LEU A 874 -2.63 -26.43 -9.59
C LEU A 874 -3.85 -25.73 -8.99
N ILE A 875 -3.84 -24.41 -9.00
CA ILE A 875 -4.88 -23.58 -8.41
C ILE A 875 -5.90 -23.23 -9.47
N TRP A 876 -7.13 -23.69 -9.28
CA TRP A 876 -8.24 -23.43 -10.19
C TRP A 876 -9.34 -22.66 -9.48
N ASN A 877 -9.68 -21.47 -10.03
CA ASN A 877 -10.79 -20.65 -9.56
C ASN A 877 -11.75 -20.37 -10.70
N ALA A 878 -13.05 -20.29 -10.38
CA ALA A 878 -14.11 -20.01 -11.34
C ALA A 878 -15.19 -19.10 -10.76
N GLN A 879 -15.79 -18.29 -11.60
CA GLN A 879 -16.90 -17.42 -11.26
C GLN A 879 -17.92 -17.41 -12.39
N VAL A 880 -19.19 -17.59 -12.04
CA VAL A 880 -20.32 -17.38 -12.94
C VAL A 880 -21.17 -16.27 -12.34
N SER A 881 -21.54 -15.27 -13.13
CA SER A 881 -22.42 -14.19 -12.68
C SER A 881 -23.49 -13.86 -13.71
N GLN A 882 -24.68 -13.53 -13.21
CA GLN A 882 -25.82 -13.11 -14.00
C GLN A 882 -26.35 -11.79 -13.46
N SER A 883 -26.46 -10.81 -14.35
CA SER A 883 -27.04 -9.51 -14.00
C SER A 883 -28.52 -9.46 -14.37
N PHE A 884 -29.32 -8.88 -13.49
CA PHE A 884 -30.74 -8.73 -13.58
C PHE A 884 -31.15 -7.26 -13.38
N LEU A 885 -32.38 -6.95 -13.64
CA LEU A 885 -32.98 -5.63 -13.50
C LEU A 885 -32.40 -4.59 -14.48
N LYS A 886 -33.14 -3.49 -14.63
CA LYS A 886 -32.74 -2.38 -15.50
C LYS A 886 -31.42 -1.74 -15.00
N GLY A 887 -30.45 -1.60 -15.89
CA GLY A 887 -29.14 -1.02 -15.55
C GLY A 887 -28.23 -1.96 -14.74
N ASN A 888 -28.47 -3.29 -14.80
CA ASN A 888 -27.71 -4.31 -14.06
C ASN A 888 -27.70 -4.04 -12.55
N ALA A 889 -28.83 -3.58 -12.01
CA ALA A 889 -28.93 -3.18 -10.61
C ALA A 889 -28.75 -4.35 -9.63
N LEU A 890 -29.13 -5.56 -10.04
CA LEU A 890 -28.94 -6.78 -9.25
C LEU A 890 -28.03 -7.75 -10.00
N THR A 891 -27.00 -8.27 -9.36
CA THR A 891 -26.15 -9.33 -9.89
C THR A 891 -26.06 -10.47 -8.88
N VAL A 892 -26.28 -11.68 -9.35
CA VAL A 892 -26.02 -12.90 -8.56
C VAL A 892 -24.77 -13.56 -9.12
N SER A 893 -23.84 -13.94 -8.27
CA SER A 893 -22.55 -14.51 -8.66
C SER A 893 -22.19 -15.70 -7.80
N LEU A 894 -21.91 -16.84 -8.41
CA LEU A 894 -21.32 -18.01 -7.77
C LEU A 894 -19.80 -17.96 -8.01
N GLN A 895 -19.04 -18.02 -6.94
CA GLN A 895 -17.56 -18.03 -6.97
C GLN A 895 -17.04 -19.29 -6.31
N LEU A 896 -16.12 -19.96 -7.00
CA LEU A 896 -15.44 -21.17 -6.52
C LEU A 896 -13.94 -20.87 -6.46
N TYR A 897 -13.33 -21.11 -5.30
CA TYR A 897 -11.93 -20.84 -5.01
C TYR A 897 -11.20 -22.14 -4.76
N ASP A 898 -9.97 -22.26 -5.31
CA ASP A 898 -9.09 -23.40 -5.14
C ASP A 898 -9.87 -24.73 -5.24
N ILE A 899 -10.51 -24.93 -6.40
CA ILE A 899 -11.40 -26.09 -6.67
C ILE A 899 -10.68 -27.42 -6.44
N LEU A 900 -9.36 -27.44 -6.66
CA LEU A 900 -8.51 -28.63 -6.57
C LEU A 900 -7.86 -28.82 -5.18
N HIS A 901 -8.07 -27.92 -4.21
CA HIS A 901 -7.54 -28.00 -2.84
C HIS A 901 -5.99 -28.06 -2.78
N GLN A 902 -5.29 -27.29 -3.60
CA GLN A 902 -3.84 -27.39 -3.69
C GLN A 902 -3.08 -26.14 -3.23
N GLN A 903 -3.77 -25.11 -2.75
CA GLN A 903 -3.10 -23.85 -2.37
C GLN A 903 -2.34 -23.99 -1.06
N SER A 904 -1.06 -23.60 -1.04
CA SER A 904 -0.22 -23.46 0.17
C SER A 904 0.42 -22.07 0.25
N THR A 905 1.05 -21.74 1.39
CA THR A 905 1.73 -20.47 1.61
C THR A 905 3.11 -20.71 2.20
N ILE A 906 4.14 -20.53 1.39
CA ILE A 906 5.55 -20.75 1.77
C ILE A 906 6.33 -19.47 1.53
N SER A 907 7.20 -19.10 2.49
CA SER A 907 8.12 -17.97 2.37
C SER A 907 9.52 -18.34 2.79
N ARG A 908 10.54 -17.72 2.16
CA ARG A 908 11.95 -17.88 2.53
C ARG A 908 12.56 -16.55 2.95
N THR A 909 13.35 -16.57 4.01
CA THR A 909 14.14 -15.43 4.49
C THR A 909 15.61 -15.82 4.62
N ILE A 910 16.50 -14.92 4.20
CA ILE A 910 17.95 -15.14 4.25
C ILE A 910 18.64 -13.89 4.79
N SER A 911 19.57 -14.11 5.70
CA SER A 911 20.45 -13.10 6.29
C SER A 911 21.91 -13.54 6.23
N ALA A 912 22.84 -12.74 6.74
CA ALA A 912 24.26 -13.08 6.79
C ALA A 912 24.58 -14.35 7.59
N SER A 913 23.74 -14.67 8.58
CA SER A 913 23.99 -15.77 9.52
C SER A 913 22.90 -16.81 9.56
N MET A 914 21.83 -16.68 8.76
CA MET A 914 20.67 -17.57 8.87
C MET A 914 19.90 -17.69 7.55
N ARG A 915 19.40 -18.87 7.28
CA ARG A 915 18.40 -19.18 6.28
C ARG A 915 17.15 -19.76 6.98
N SER A 916 15.96 -19.41 6.54
CA SER A 916 14.71 -19.87 7.13
C SER A 916 13.62 -20.03 6.11
N ASP A 917 12.96 -21.15 6.10
CA ASP A 917 11.75 -21.48 5.35
C ASP A 917 10.55 -21.56 6.28
N THR A 918 9.45 -20.95 5.89
CA THR A 918 8.23 -20.95 6.72
C THR A 918 7.01 -21.24 5.85
N GLU A 919 6.21 -22.19 6.28
CA GLU A 919 4.90 -22.51 5.72
C GLU A 919 3.81 -22.03 6.68
N TYR A 920 2.72 -21.50 6.13
CA TYR A 920 1.57 -21.02 6.89
C TYR A 920 0.30 -21.75 6.48
N ASN A 921 -0.66 -21.89 7.41
CA ASN A 921 -2.00 -22.31 7.05
C ASN A 921 -2.65 -21.31 6.10
N ALA A 922 -3.45 -21.81 5.17
CA ALA A 922 -4.13 -21.00 4.15
C ALA A 922 -5.63 -21.32 4.12
N ILE A 923 -6.41 -20.44 3.53
CA ILE A 923 -7.80 -20.74 3.19
C ILE A 923 -7.79 -21.71 2.01
N THR A 924 -8.22 -22.92 2.26
CA THR A 924 -8.40 -23.95 1.25
C THR A 924 -9.78 -23.82 0.60
N SER A 925 -9.97 -24.51 -0.49
CA SER A 925 -11.15 -24.58 -1.35
C SER A 925 -12.50 -24.28 -0.68
N TYR A 926 -13.23 -23.31 -1.24
CA TYR A 926 -14.59 -22.96 -0.83
C TYR A 926 -15.38 -22.37 -1.98
N GLY A 927 -16.69 -22.39 -1.87
CA GLY A 927 -17.60 -21.76 -2.81
C GLY A 927 -18.43 -20.68 -2.10
N MET A 928 -18.72 -19.57 -2.79
CA MET A 928 -19.55 -18.47 -2.28
C MET A 928 -20.59 -18.03 -3.29
N LEU A 929 -21.79 -17.78 -2.78
CA LEU A 929 -22.86 -17.15 -3.52
C LEU A 929 -22.95 -15.69 -3.09
N HIS A 930 -22.74 -14.78 -4.05
CA HIS A 930 -22.81 -13.34 -3.89
C HIS A 930 -24.12 -12.80 -4.44
N VAL A 931 -24.74 -11.89 -3.71
CA VAL A 931 -25.85 -11.06 -4.17
C VAL A 931 -25.41 -9.61 -4.12
N ILE A 932 -25.27 -8.99 -5.28
CA ILE A 932 -24.74 -7.65 -5.44
C ILE A 932 -25.86 -6.73 -5.91
N TYR A 933 -26.20 -5.73 -5.09
CA TYR A 933 -27.22 -4.74 -5.42
C TYR A 933 -26.60 -3.36 -5.59
N ARG A 934 -26.94 -2.68 -6.68
CA ARG A 934 -26.45 -1.35 -7.03
C ARG A 934 -27.59 -0.37 -7.16
N LEU A 935 -27.56 0.66 -6.33
CA LEU A 935 -28.50 1.77 -6.37
C LEU A 935 -27.76 3.03 -6.82
N ASN A 936 -28.15 3.59 -7.96
CA ASN A 936 -27.57 4.81 -8.49
C ASN A 936 -28.71 5.79 -8.76
N LEU A 937 -28.86 6.79 -7.88
CA LEU A 937 -29.86 7.86 -7.99
C LEU A 937 -29.14 9.15 -8.37
N PHE A 938 -28.78 9.26 -9.63
CA PHE A 938 -28.20 10.45 -10.23
C PHE A 938 -29.23 11.08 -11.18
N GLY A 939 -29.47 12.39 -11.07
CA GLY A 939 -30.39 13.05 -11.98
C GLY A 939 -30.75 14.46 -11.53
N GLY A 940 -30.90 15.37 -12.51
CA GLY A 940 -31.35 16.73 -12.27
C GLY A 940 -32.73 16.82 -11.62
N LYS A 941 -33.03 17.98 -11.07
CA LYS A 941 -34.25 18.56 -10.48
C LYS A 941 -35.51 17.68 -10.18
N GLY A 942 -35.37 16.39 -9.94
CA GLY A 942 -36.52 15.48 -9.68
C GLY A 942 -36.28 14.42 -8.60
N ALA A 943 -35.08 14.18 -8.14
CA ALA A 943 -34.78 13.00 -7.31
C ALA A 943 -35.07 13.16 -5.80
N PHE A 944 -35.34 14.35 -5.31
CA PHE A 944 -35.64 14.62 -3.89
C PHE A 944 -36.97 15.27 -3.61
N GLY A 945 -37.94 15.18 -4.51
CA GLY A 945 -39.25 15.74 -4.29
C GLY A 945 -40.29 15.16 -5.22
N GLY A 946 -40.98 14.12 -4.82
CA GLY A 946 -42.19 13.71 -5.53
C GLY A 946 -42.52 12.24 -5.34
N GLY A 947 -43.26 11.91 -4.32
CA GLY A 947 -44.11 10.72 -4.33
C GLY A 947 -45.09 10.76 -5.49
N PRO A 948 -45.60 9.62 -5.99
CA PRO A 948 -46.42 9.57 -7.19
C PRO A 948 -47.71 10.34 -6.95
N ARG A 949 -47.86 11.48 -7.63
CA ARG A 949 -49.18 12.15 -7.73
C ARG A 949 -50.08 11.27 -8.63
N ARG A 950 -50.94 10.52 -7.99
CA ARG A 950 -52.17 10.03 -8.66
C ARG A 950 -53.00 11.25 -9.00
N GLY A 951 -53.21 11.51 -10.27
CA GLY A 951 -54.21 12.44 -10.75
C GLY A 951 -55.61 11.86 -10.47
N GLY A 952 -56.41 12.56 -9.71
CA GLY A 952 -57.87 12.40 -9.60
C GLY A 952 -58.49 13.79 -9.66
N PRO A 953 -59.64 13.94 -10.34
CA PRO A 953 -60.27 15.24 -10.63
C PRO A 953 -60.88 15.89 -9.40
N GLY A 954 -60.83 17.20 -9.38
CA GLY A 954 -61.23 18.03 -8.26
C GLY A 954 -62.70 18.06 -7.96
N PHE A 955 -63.03 18.37 -6.72
CA PHE A 955 -64.25 19.15 -6.33
C PHE A 955 -63.88 20.01 -5.13
N GLY A 956 -64.45 21.21 -5.12
CA GLY A 956 -64.04 22.32 -4.30
C GLY A 956 -64.68 22.34 -2.90
N GLY A 957 -64.35 23.38 -2.19
CA GLY A 957 -65.12 23.91 -1.07
C GLY A 957 -64.46 23.93 0.29
N GLY A 958 -63.79 25.00 0.66
CA GLY A 958 -63.71 25.80 1.83
C GLY A 958 -64.03 25.27 3.25
N PRO A 959 -63.98 26.16 4.25
CA PRO A 959 -62.75 26.35 5.10
C PRO A 959 -63.02 26.16 6.60
N ARG A 960 -61.95 26.35 7.43
CA ARG A 960 -61.96 26.74 8.88
C ARG A 960 -61.85 25.70 9.99
N GLY A 961 -60.92 26.03 10.90
CA GLY A 961 -60.97 25.83 12.36
C GLY A 961 -60.05 24.71 12.81
N GLY A 962 -59.08 24.85 13.63
CA GLY A 962 -58.91 25.61 14.86
C GLY A 962 -58.73 24.64 16.01
N GLY A 963 -57.69 24.83 16.83
CA GLY A 963 -57.51 24.20 18.15
C GLY A 963 -56.73 22.89 18.13
N GLY A 964 -55.65 22.63 18.86
CA GLY A 964 -55.23 23.13 20.13
C GLY A 964 -55.09 21.95 21.09
N PHE A 965 -53.96 21.97 21.88
CA PHE A 965 -53.65 21.14 23.06
C PHE A 965 -53.30 19.69 22.81
N GLY A 966 -52.28 19.11 23.35
CA GLY A 966 -51.53 19.30 24.56
C GLY A 966 -51.26 17.93 25.21
N GLY A 967 -50.10 17.76 25.81
CA GLY A 967 -49.91 16.79 26.87
C GLY A 967 -49.04 15.58 26.55
N GLY A 968 -47.78 15.57 27.04
CA GLY A 968 -47.05 14.34 27.40
C GLY A 968 -47.68 13.73 28.67
N PRO A 969 -47.12 12.85 29.41
CA PRO A 969 -45.73 12.35 29.45
C PRO A 969 -45.57 10.86 29.82
N ARG A 970 -44.29 10.42 29.94
CA ARG A 970 -43.74 9.36 30.82
C ARG A 970 -44.07 7.89 30.51
N GLY A 971 -43.08 7.00 30.38
CA GLY A 971 -42.40 6.32 31.43
C GLY A 971 -42.05 4.88 31.09
N GLY A 972 -40.95 4.42 31.59
CA GLY A 972 -40.65 3.03 31.92
C GLY A 972 -40.06 2.19 30.81
N GLY A 973 -38.84 1.75 30.81
CA GLY A 973 -38.23 0.90 31.80
C GLY A 973 -38.30 -0.53 31.31
N GLY A 974 -37.16 -1.18 31.10
CA GLY A 974 -37.12 -2.62 30.89
C GLY A 974 -35.92 -3.05 30.10
N GLY A 975 -34.83 -3.38 30.79
CA GLY A 975 -33.72 -4.13 30.23
C GLY A 975 -34.07 -5.62 30.06
N PHE A 976 -33.33 -6.28 29.26
CA PHE A 976 -33.02 -7.71 29.20
C PHE A 976 -31.94 -7.81 28.12
N GLY A 977 -30.75 -8.31 28.38
CA GLY A 977 -30.44 -9.66 28.76
C GLY A 977 -29.87 -10.32 27.52
N GLY A 978 -28.53 -10.41 27.40
CA GLY A 978 -27.91 -11.16 26.30
C GLY A 978 -28.13 -12.66 26.43
N PRO A 979 -27.83 -13.37 25.38
CA PRO A 979 -27.07 -14.61 25.59
C PRO A 979 -25.87 -14.79 24.64
N ARG A 980 -24.93 -15.30 25.20
CA ARG A 980 -23.83 -16.26 25.03
C ARG A 980 -23.75 -17.06 23.72
N ARG A 981 -22.43 -17.17 23.30
CA ARG A 981 -21.75 -18.32 22.69
C ARG A 981 -22.05 -18.60 21.21
N PHE A 982 -21.04 -18.67 20.38
CA PHE A 982 -19.82 -19.50 20.29
C PHE A 982 -18.71 -18.75 19.67
#